data_fa31136339c0121c278e0170324118ea
#
_entry.id   fa31136339c0121c278e0170324118ea
#
_cell.length_a   1.000
_cell.length_b   1.000
_cell.length_c   1.000
_cell.angle_alpha   90.00
_cell.angle_beta   90.00
_cell.angle_gamma   90.00
#
_symmetry.space_group_name_H-M   'P 1'
#
loop_
_entity.id
_entity.type
_entity.pdbx_description
1 polymer ?
#
loop_
_entity_poly.entity_id
_entity_poly.type
_entity_poly.pdbx_seq_one_letter_code
_entity_poly.pdbx_strand_id
1 'polypeptide(L)'
;MNRGYMGKILWVDLTAKEFREETVPGEIYEKYLSGTGLAAWLLSERIPAGADPLGPENVLGFVSGLLTGTGSLFTGRWMVVGKSPLTGGWGDANCGGTLSPAIKRCGFDGIFFTGVSEKPVYLLIDHGRPELRDAGHLWGKDTAETEEYLIAEAGGHARVAVIGPAGENLSLISGICNDRGRIAARSGLGAVMGSKRLKALVLNGKKRIPVYQRAEVQRLSRQCNKWVQLQPPFIPGPMAAYVGTLMRVLPTQMAMEGMVYKILLKKWGTVSMNQMSVEIGDAPVMNWKGSNVDWGIGKSLSVNPDAFKSREKVKYHCYSCPLGCGGVCTTKGPYGEVHKPEYESVMALGGLCMNGDLESIFTMNEMLNRAGMDTISAGGTLAFAMECYEQGILTREDLDGLDLTWGNAAAMITLVEKMIKREGVGDLLADGSRAAARKIGKGAEDYVMHAGGQELPMHDGRNDPGFNVHYSVEATPGRHTIGAQLYYEMFQLWKRVQGLPKPPLVYHKNRKYVANEEKAVMAAACSRFMNVANGAGLCMFGLFLGAARIPSFEWLNAATGWRKSPEEYMAIGAAIQTLKQRFNIKHGVDPLSFQAVDRVVGRPPQNRGANKGRTMDIEKMRSDYWRQCGWDPKTGRPEGEIAPSPPRPSP
;
A
#
# COMPACT_ATOMS: atom_id res chain seq x y z
N MET A 1 9.96 -32.26 -1.74
CA MET A 1 9.33 -31.66 -2.95
C MET A 1 8.71 -30.33 -2.52
N ASN A 2 9.08 -29.20 -3.15
CA ASN A 2 8.56 -27.88 -2.81
C ASN A 2 7.05 -27.82 -3.12
N ARG A 3 6.24 -27.30 -2.21
CA ARG A 3 4.78 -27.31 -2.29
C ARG A 3 4.25 -25.91 -1.99
N GLY A 4 3.45 -25.34 -2.89
CA GLY A 4 2.95 -23.98 -2.81
C GLY A 4 3.97 -22.89 -3.21
N TYR A 5 5.26 -23.21 -3.31
CA TYR A 5 6.35 -22.32 -3.68
C TYR A 5 7.30 -22.99 -4.68
N MET A 6 8.11 -22.21 -5.38
CA MET A 6 9.08 -22.70 -6.39
C MET A 6 10.38 -23.17 -5.74
N GLY A 7 10.71 -22.68 -4.54
CA GLY A 7 11.91 -23.03 -3.78
C GLY A 7 13.19 -22.37 -4.29
N LYS A 8 13.06 -21.39 -5.19
CA LYS A 8 14.19 -20.70 -5.82
C LYS A 8 13.93 -19.22 -5.93
N ILE A 9 14.99 -18.44 -5.83
CA ILE A 9 15.05 -17.02 -6.13
C ILE A 9 16.11 -16.75 -7.19
N LEU A 10 15.96 -15.62 -7.91
CA LEU A 10 16.92 -15.13 -8.88
C LEU A 10 17.60 -13.87 -8.34
N TRP A 11 18.92 -13.86 -8.32
CA TRP A 11 19.74 -12.67 -8.13
C TRP A 11 20.22 -12.16 -9.48
N VAL A 12 20.15 -10.85 -9.66
CA VAL A 12 20.62 -10.14 -10.85
C VAL A 12 21.57 -9.04 -10.38
N ASP A 13 22.86 -9.22 -10.67
CA ASP A 13 23.84 -8.15 -10.49
C ASP A 13 23.89 -7.30 -11.75
N LEU A 14 23.42 -6.06 -11.62
CA LEU A 14 23.34 -5.13 -12.75
C LEU A 14 24.70 -4.56 -13.15
N THR A 15 25.66 -4.51 -12.23
CA THR A 15 27.02 -4.03 -12.49
C THR A 15 27.83 -5.10 -13.22
N ALA A 16 27.85 -6.33 -12.70
CA ALA A 16 28.55 -7.47 -13.30
C ALA A 16 27.79 -8.07 -14.50
N LYS A 17 26.50 -7.77 -14.65
CA LYS A 17 25.56 -8.37 -15.63
C LYS A 17 25.45 -9.89 -15.46
N GLU A 18 25.47 -10.34 -14.19
CA GLU A 18 25.43 -11.75 -13.82
C GLU A 18 24.07 -12.17 -13.26
N PHE A 19 23.76 -13.45 -13.47
CA PHE A 19 22.54 -14.08 -12.97
C PHE A 19 22.90 -15.26 -12.08
N ARG A 20 22.33 -15.31 -10.88
CA ARG A 20 22.55 -16.42 -9.95
C ARG A 20 21.21 -16.93 -9.40
N GLU A 21 20.92 -18.20 -9.66
CA GLU A 21 19.82 -18.88 -8.98
C GLU A 21 20.26 -19.31 -7.58
N GLU A 22 19.41 -19.08 -6.60
CA GLU A 22 19.63 -19.52 -5.22
C GLU A 22 18.46 -20.36 -4.75
N THR A 23 18.76 -21.56 -4.22
CA THR A 23 17.75 -22.42 -3.60
C THR A 23 17.48 -21.94 -2.18
N VAL A 24 16.22 -21.71 -1.86
CA VAL A 24 15.79 -21.32 -0.51
C VAL A 24 15.40 -22.56 0.28
N PRO A 25 15.97 -22.80 1.47
CA PRO A 25 15.61 -23.93 2.32
C PRO A 25 14.11 -23.92 2.69
N GLY A 26 13.50 -25.11 2.76
CA GLY A 26 12.07 -25.27 3.08
C GLY A 26 11.68 -24.67 4.43
N GLU A 27 12.58 -24.76 5.42
CA GLU A 27 12.41 -24.19 6.76
C GLU A 27 12.21 -22.67 6.77
N ILE A 28 12.80 -21.96 5.80
CA ILE A 28 12.61 -20.51 5.66
C ILE A 28 11.15 -20.19 5.28
N TYR A 29 10.57 -20.97 4.36
CA TYR A 29 9.16 -20.83 4.02
C TYR A 29 8.25 -21.20 5.20
N GLU A 30 8.62 -22.21 5.99
CA GLU A 30 7.85 -22.59 7.19
C GLU A 30 7.89 -21.53 8.29
N LYS A 31 9.00 -20.78 8.38
CA LYS A 31 9.25 -19.76 9.40
C LYS A 31 8.74 -18.38 9.00
N TYR A 32 8.78 -18.04 7.69
CA TYR A 32 8.51 -16.68 7.21
C TYR A 32 7.53 -16.61 6.04
N LEU A 33 6.99 -17.72 5.55
CA LEU A 33 6.22 -17.81 4.30
C LEU A 33 7.05 -17.38 3.07
N SER A 34 6.36 -16.88 2.03
CA SER A 34 6.96 -16.24 0.86
C SER A 34 6.72 -14.70 0.94
N GLY A 35 6.62 -14.02 -0.19
CA GLY A 35 6.28 -12.60 -0.26
C GLY A 35 7.15 -11.75 0.68
N THR A 36 6.49 -10.92 1.48
CA THR A 36 7.19 -9.99 2.39
C THR A 36 8.03 -10.70 3.46
N GLY A 37 7.65 -11.91 3.88
CA GLY A 37 8.41 -12.63 4.91
C GLY A 37 9.74 -13.17 4.40
N LEU A 38 9.74 -13.84 3.25
CA LEU A 38 10.97 -14.26 2.55
C LEU A 38 11.88 -13.06 2.28
N ALA A 39 11.30 -11.95 1.79
CA ALA A 39 12.04 -10.74 1.52
C ALA A 39 12.66 -10.12 2.79
N ALA A 40 11.90 -10.08 3.89
CA ALA A 40 12.42 -9.53 5.15
C ALA A 40 13.62 -10.33 5.66
N TRP A 41 13.57 -11.65 5.56
CA TRP A 41 14.71 -12.50 5.89
C TRP A 41 15.92 -12.19 4.99
N LEU A 42 15.75 -12.21 3.66
CA LEU A 42 16.83 -11.98 2.71
C LEU A 42 17.49 -10.60 2.88
N LEU A 43 16.69 -9.54 2.91
CA LEU A 43 17.19 -8.17 2.96
C LEU A 43 17.87 -7.85 4.30
N SER A 44 17.39 -8.43 5.40
CA SER A 44 18.03 -8.28 6.72
C SER A 44 19.46 -8.80 6.74
N GLU A 45 19.76 -9.83 5.94
CA GLU A 45 21.11 -10.40 5.82
C GLU A 45 21.95 -9.71 4.73
N ARG A 46 21.33 -9.32 3.62
CA ARG A 46 22.05 -8.92 2.40
C ARG A 46 22.32 -7.42 2.29
N ILE A 47 21.49 -6.56 2.88
CA ILE A 47 21.75 -5.11 2.83
C ILE A 47 22.62 -4.72 4.03
N PRO A 48 23.84 -4.17 3.82
CA PRO A 48 24.72 -3.73 4.89
C PRO A 48 24.10 -2.62 5.72
N ALA A 49 24.43 -2.55 7.02
CA ALA A 49 24.05 -1.42 7.85
C ALA A 49 24.61 -0.11 7.25
N GLY A 50 23.78 0.95 7.24
CA GLY A 50 24.21 2.24 6.69
C GLY A 50 24.20 2.34 5.16
N ALA A 51 23.87 1.26 4.41
CA ALA A 51 23.81 1.32 2.95
C ALA A 51 22.94 2.49 2.46
N ASP A 52 23.42 3.21 1.44
CA ASP A 52 22.62 4.26 0.79
C ASP A 52 21.40 3.62 0.11
N PRO A 53 20.16 4.08 0.39
CA PRO A 53 18.97 3.52 -0.24
C PRO A 53 18.93 3.66 -1.76
N LEU A 54 19.62 4.63 -2.35
CA LEU A 54 19.77 4.79 -3.81
C LEU A 54 21.09 4.22 -4.34
N GLY A 55 21.95 3.72 -3.47
CA GLY A 55 23.25 3.16 -3.81
C GLY A 55 23.21 1.72 -4.35
N PRO A 56 24.36 1.22 -4.83
CA PRO A 56 24.51 -0.12 -5.41
C PRO A 56 24.24 -1.23 -4.40
N GLU A 57 24.54 -1.02 -3.11
CA GLU A 57 24.40 -2.03 -2.04
C GLU A 57 22.94 -2.27 -1.63
N ASN A 58 22.03 -1.34 -1.94
CA ASN A 58 20.62 -1.58 -1.71
C ASN A 58 20.10 -2.65 -2.65
N VAL A 59 19.26 -3.54 -2.12
CA VAL A 59 18.61 -4.60 -2.89
C VAL A 59 17.19 -4.17 -3.23
N LEU A 60 16.83 -4.29 -4.51
CA LEU A 60 15.43 -4.17 -4.97
C LEU A 60 14.89 -5.57 -5.26
N GLY A 61 13.82 -5.98 -4.56
CA GLY A 61 13.24 -7.31 -4.73
C GLY A 61 11.78 -7.27 -5.21
N PHE A 62 11.44 -8.17 -6.14
CA PHE A 62 10.08 -8.44 -6.58
C PHE A 62 9.68 -9.83 -6.11
N VAL A 63 8.71 -9.94 -5.22
CA VAL A 63 8.37 -11.22 -4.59
C VAL A 63 6.90 -11.58 -4.73
N SER A 64 6.63 -12.87 -4.96
CA SER A 64 5.31 -13.45 -5.08
C SER A 64 4.86 -14.11 -3.76
N GLY A 65 3.57 -14.06 -3.47
CA GLY A 65 3.03 -14.71 -2.28
C GLY A 65 2.98 -16.24 -2.39
N LEU A 66 3.02 -16.94 -1.25
CA LEU A 66 3.05 -18.40 -1.18
C LEU A 66 1.84 -19.03 -1.88
N LEU A 67 0.64 -18.49 -1.69
CA LEU A 67 -0.60 -19.00 -2.28
C LEU A 67 -0.83 -18.59 -3.73
N THR A 68 -0.01 -17.69 -4.29
CA THR A 68 -0.18 -17.24 -5.68
C THR A 68 -0.04 -18.42 -6.65
N GLY A 69 -1.03 -18.58 -7.51
CA GLY A 69 -1.04 -19.64 -8.54
C GLY A 69 -1.44 -21.03 -8.04
N THR A 70 -1.82 -21.20 -6.77
CA THR A 70 -2.24 -22.49 -6.21
C THR A 70 -3.69 -22.85 -6.51
N GLY A 71 -4.53 -21.89 -6.88
CA GLY A 71 -5.97 -22.01 -7.07
C GLY A 71 -6.80 -21.42 -5.94
N SER A 72 -6.15 -20.85 -4.92
CA SER A 72 -6.80 -20.05 -3.88
C SER A 72 -7.24 -18.69 -4.42
N LEU A 73 -8.30 -18.11 -3.84
CA LEU A 73 -8.84 -16.84 -4.28
C LEU A 73 -8.10 -15.65 -3.63
N PHE A 74 -8.18 -14.48 -4.28
CA PHE A 74 -7.59 -13.22 -3.80
C PHE A 74 -6.06 -13.22 -3.70
N THR A 75 -5.36 -14.12 -4.39
CA THR A 75 -3.91 -14.34 -4.28
C THR A 75 -3.10 -13.75 -5.43
N GLY A 76 -3.55 -12.62 -5.97
CA GLY A 76 -2.87 -11.88 -7.03
C GLY A 76 -1.88 -10.81 -6.54
N ARG A 77 -1.62 -10.71 -5.23
CA ARG A 77 -0.71 -9.68 -4.70
C ARG A 77 0.75 -10.09 -4.83
N TRP A 78 1.56 -9.14 -5.27
CA TRP A 78 3.01 -9.17 -5.24
C TRP A 78 3.54 -8.00 -4.42
N MET A 79 4.78 -8.10 -4.00
CA MET A 79 5.43 -7.06 -3.22
C MET A 79 6.71 -6.64 -3.93
N VAL A 80 6.98 -5.33 -3.98
CA VAL A 80 8.32 -4.81 -4.17
C VAL A 80 8.91 -4.45 -2.82
N VAL A 81 10.18 -4.72 -2.61
CA VAL A 81 10.88 -4.57 -1.33
C VAL A 81 12.28 -4.01 -1.52
N GLY A 82 12.78 -3.29 -0.52
CA GLY A 82 14.13 -2.70 -0.50
C GLY A 82 14.31 -1.81 0.73
N LYS A 83 15.47 -1.18 0.87
CA LYS A 83 15.63 -0.08 1.80
C LYS A 83 15.00 1.17 1.19
N SER A 84 14.06 1.78 1.92
CA SER A 84 13.30 2.94 1.47
C SER A 84 14.15 4.22 1.48
N PRO A 85 14.23 4.96 0.37
CA PRO A 85 14.89 6.28 0.36
C PRO A 85 14.05 7.35 1.07
N LEU A 86 12.75 7.10 1.24
CA LEU A 86 11.82 8.03 1.89
C LEU A 86 11.89 7.94 3.42
N THR A 87 11.98 6.72 3.97
CA THR A 87 11.96 6.48 5.42
C THR A 87 13.33 6.12 6.01
N GLY A 88 14.28 5.71 5.18
CA GLY A 88 15.60 5.21 5.59
C GLY A 88 15.59 3.76 6.10
N GLY A 89 14.43 3.17 6.29
CA GLY A 89 14.22 1.83 6.86
C GLY A 89 13.66 0.82 5.87
N TRP A 90 12.88 -0.14 6.41
CA TRP A 90 12.18 -1.16 5.63
C TRP A 90 11.20 -0.51 4.65
N GLY A 91 11.41 -0.78 3.38
CA GLY A 91 10.51 -0.39 2.30
C GLY A 91 9.80 -1.60 1.72
N ASP A 92 8.49 -1.55 1.72
CA ASP A 92 7.67 -2.47 0.94
C ASP A 92 6.46 -1.77 0.31
N ALA A 93 6.04 -2.22 -0.86
CA ALA A 93 4.81 -1.80 -1.48
C ALA A 93 4.08 -3.01 -2.08
N ASN A 94 2.78 -3.09 -1.81
CA ASN A 94 1.92 -4.19 -2.21
C ASN A 94 1.08 -3.78 -3.42
N CYS A 95 1.12 -4.58 -4.48
CA CYS A 95 0.35 -4.32 -5.70
C CYS A 95 -0.47 -5.54 -6.12
N GLY A 96 -1.61 -5.27 -6.75
CA GLY A 96 -2.44 -6.30 -7.39
C GLY A 96 -2.08 -6.53 -8.86
N GLY A 97 -3.05 -7.01 -9.63
CA GLY A 97 -2.86 -7.25 -11.06
C GLY A 97 -2.50 -8.69 -11.39
N THR A 98 -1.67 -8.88 -12.42
CA THR A 98 -1.35 -10.19 -12.99
C THR A 98 0.14 -10.57 -12.90
N LEU A 99 1.00 -9.71 -12.34
CA LEU A 99 2.45 -9.94 -12.25
C LEU A 99 2.83 -11.08 -11.27
N SER A 100 2.14 -11.18 -10.13
CA SER A 100 2.48 -12.15 -9.07
C SER A 100 2.61 -13.60 -9.56
N PRO A 101 1.63 -14.17 -10.31
CA PRO A 101 1.79 -15.52 -10.85
C PRO A 101 2.87 -15.62 -11.93
N ALA A 102 3.20 -14.54 -12.64
CA ALA A 102 4.22 -14.56 -13.67
C ALA A 102 5.62 -14.78 -13.07
N ILE A 103 5.94 -14.21 -11.91
CA ILE A 103 7.18 -14.46 -11.17
C ILE A 103 7.34 -15.98 -10.96
N LYS A 104 6.33 -16.66 -10.40
CA LYS A 104 6.38 -18.12 -10.17
C LYS A 104 6.42 -18.94 -11.45
N ARG A 105 5.71 -18.51 -12.49
CA ARG A 105 5.72 -19.20 -13.79
C ARG A 105 7.07 -19.09 -14.50
N CYS A 106 7.90 -18.10 -14.17
CA CYS A 106 9.30 -18.05 -14.57
C CYS A 106 10.19 -19.00 -13.78
N GLY A 107 9.71 -19.53 -12.65
CA GLY A 107 10.40 -20.54 -11.84
C GLY A 107 10.96 -20.03 -10.53
N PHE A 108 10.59 -18.82 -10.10
CA PHE A 108 11.13 -18.15 -8.93
C PHE A 108 10.02 -17.71 -7.98
N ASP A 109 10.32 -17.64 -6.68
CA ASP A 109 9.45 -17.01 -5.68
C ASP A 109 9.77 -15.51 -5.50
N GLY A 110 10.96 -15.11 -5.93
CA GLY A 110 11.40 -13.71 -5.95
C GLY A 110 12.54 -13.47 -6.92
N ILE A 111 12.69 -12.22 -7.36
CA ILE A 111 13.75 -11.72 -8.24
C ILE A 111 14.35 -10.51 -7.55
N PHE A 112 15.66 -10.50 -7.33
CA PHE A 112 16.38 -9.50 -6.56
C PHE A 112 17.51 -8.88 -7.37
N PHE A 113 17.59 -7.55 -7.35
CA PHE A 113 18.56 -6.75 -8.08
C PHE A 113 19.55 -6.09 -7.14
N THR A 114 20.84 -6.23 -7.45
CA THR A 114 21.97 -5.54 -6.81
C THR A 114 22.76 -4.74 -7.84
N GLY A 115 23.66 -3.90 -7.38
CA GLY A 115 24.49 -3.08 -8.28
C GLY A 115 23.71 -2.00 -9.01
N VAL A 116 24.33 -1.39 -10.01
CA VAL A 116 23.79 -0.33 -10.87
C VAL A 116 24.27 -0.60 -12.31
N SER A 117 23.36 -0.54 -13.27
CA SER A 117 23.73 -0.66 -14.68
C SER A 117 24.40 0.63 -15.22
N GLU A 118 25.35 0.50 -16.12
CA GLU A 118 25.99 1.64 -16.81
C GLU A 118 25.02 2.42 -17.70
N LYS A 119 24.05 1.72 -18.28
CA LYS A 119 23.02 2.27 -19.18
C LYS A 119 21.63 1.78 -18.73
N PRO A 120 20.54 2.46 -19.15
CA PRO A 120 19.20 1.95 -18.91
C PRO A 120 19.02 0.55 -19.50
N VAL A 121 18.50 -0.37 -18.67
CA VAL A 121 18.23 -1.77 -19.05
C VAL A 121 16.85 -2.20 -18.58
N TYR A 122 16.34 -3.27 -19.17
CA TYR A 122 15.25 -4.06 -18.60
C TYR A 122 15.63 -5.54 -18.51
N LEU A 123 15.08 -6.24 -17.53
CA LEU A 123 15.25 -7.68 -17.41
C LEU A 123 14.10 -8.38 -18.14
N LEU A 124 14.41 -9.23 -19.11
CA LEU A 124 13.49 -10.21 -19.68
C LEU A 124 13.77 -11.58 -19.07
N ILE A 125 12.75 -12.25 -18.55
CA ILE A 125 12.82 -13.67 -18.22
C ILE A 125 11.88 -14.42 -19.17
N ASP A 126 12.46 -15.03 -20.20
CA ASP A 126 11.71 -15.84 -21.16
C ASP A 126 11.87 -17.33 -20.86
N HIS A 127 10.76 -17.98 -20.52
CA HIS A 127 10.74 -19.41 -20.16
C HIS A 127 11.76 -19.84 -19.09
N GLY A 128 12.08 -18.93 -18.16
CA GLY A 128 13.03 -19.14 -17.07
C GLY A 128 14.49 -18.80 -17.43
N ARG A 129 14.74 -18.23 -18.59
CA ARG A 129 16.06 -17.72 -19.02
C ARG A 129 16.11 -16.22 -18.84
N PRO A 130 16.92 -15.70 -17.92
CA PRO A 130 17.06 -14.25 -17.73
C PRO A 130 18.01 -13.66 -18.76
N GLU A 131 17.68 -12.44 -19.22
CA GLU A 131 18.48 -11.65 -20.15
C GLU A 131 18.32 -10.16 -19.82
N LEU A 132 19.42 -9.42 -19.70
CA LEU A 132 19.41 -7.95 -19.63
C LEU A 132 19.44 -7.38 -21.03
N ARG A 133 18.47 -6.52 -21.35
CA ARG A 133 18.35 -5.84 -22.64
C ARG A 133 18.44 -4.33 -22.48
N ASP A 134 18.90 -3.65 -23.52
CA ASP A 134 18.98 -2.19 -23.58
C ASP A 134 17.58 -1.56 -23.49
N ALA A 135 17.43 -0.55 -22.64
CA ALA A 135 16.21 0.21 -22.45
C ALA A 135 16.38 1.71 -22.76
N GLY A 136 17.47 2.11 -23.43
CA GLY A 136 17.72 3.51 -23.75
C GLY A 136 16.59 4.15 -24.56
N HIS A 137 15.99 3.42 -25.48
CA HIS A 137 14.85 3.86 -26.29
C HIS A 137 13.51 3.95 -25.53
N LEU A 138 13.45 3.39 -24.32
CA LEU A 138 12.28 3.40 -23.43
C LEU A 138 12.42 4.42 -22.31
N TRP A 139 13.65 4.91 -22.05
CA TRP A 139 13.89 5.88 -21.00
C TRP A 139 13.23 7.21 -21.35
N GLY A 140 12.50 7.82 -20.40
CA GLY A 140 11.65 8.99 -20.60
C GLY A 140 10.22 8.68 -21.03
N LYS A 141 9.92 7.46 -21.50
CA LYS A 141 8.55 7.05 -21.81
C LYS A 141 7.75 6.76 -20.55
N ASP A 142 6.44 7.00 -20.61
CA ASP A 142 5.54 6.71 -19.50
C ASP A 142 5.34 5.21 -19.27
N THR A 143 4.68 4.87 -18.16
CA THR A 143 4.50 3.46 -17.75
C THR A 143 3.61 2.69 -18.73
N ALA A 144 2.56 3.31 -19.27
CA ALA A 144 1.61 2.64 -20.17
C ALA A 144 2.25 2.37 -21.53
N GLU A 145 2.91 3.35 -22.11
CA GLU A 145 3.64 3.23 -23.40
C GLU A 145 4.74 2.17 -23.31
N THR A 146 5.51 2.18 -22.22
CA THR A 146 6.59 1.22 -22.00
C THR A 146 6.05 -0.20 -21.82
N GLU A 147 4.98 -0.37 -21.04
CA GLU A 147 4.36 -1.69 -20.81
C GLU A 147 3.81 -2.25 -22.12
N GLU A 148 3.08 -1.45 -22.90
CA GLU A 148 2.54 -1.86 -24.20
C GLU A 148 3.63 -2.31 -25.17
N TYR A 149 4.71 -1.53 -25.28
CA TYR A 149 5.84 -1.87 -26.13
C TYR A 149 6.47 -3.22 -25.73
N LEU A 150 6.77 -3.37 -24.44
CA LEU A 150 7.44 -4.59 -23.93
C LEU A 150 6.56 -5.83 -24.01
N ILE A 151 5.24 -5.70 -23.82
CA ILE A 151 4.31 -6.81 -24.02
C ILE A 151 4.26 -7.24 -25.48
N ALA A 152 4.24 -6.28 -26.42
CA ALA A 152 4.24 -6.57 -27.86
C ALA A 152 5.55 -7.26 -28.28
N GLU A 153 6.68 -6.77 -27.82
CA GLU A 153 8.01 -7.31 -28.11
C GLU A 153 8.17 -8.75 -27.56
N ALA A 154 7.71 -9.00 -26.34
CA ALA A 154 7.84 -10.29 -25.67
C ALA A 154 6.75 -11.32 -26.05
N GLY A 155 5.90 -11.04 -27.02
CA GLY A 155 4.94 -12.00 -27.59
C GLY A 155 3.56 -12.03 -26.94
N GLY A 156 3.05 -10.92 -26.37
CA GLY A 156 1.63 -10.72 -25.99
C GLY A 156 1.17 -11.39 -24.69
N HIS A 157 1.89 -12.37 -24.17
CA HIS A 157 1.56 -13.07 -22.90
C HIS A 157 2.42 -12.62 -21.71
N ALA A 158 3.43 -11.81 -21.96
CA ALA A 158 4.32 -11.29 -20.94
C ALA A 158 3.57 -10.42 -19.91
N ARG A 159 4.14 -10.31 -18.73
CA ARG A 159 3.71 -9.39 -17.67
C ARG A 159 4.86 -8.48 -17.33
N VAL A 160 4.56 -7.20 -17.19
CA VAL A 160 5.58 -6.16 -17.05
C VAL A 160 5.39 -5.43 -15.73
N ALA A 161 6.49 -5.17 -15.01
CA ALA A 161 6.57 -4.16 -13.97
C ALA A 161 7.53 -3.08 -14.45
N VAL A 162 7.14 -1.80 -14.36
CA VAL A 162 7.83 -0.70 -15.03
C VAL A 162 7.83 0.57 -14.18
N ILE A 163 8.90 1.37 -14.25
CA ILE A 163 8.92 2.75 -13.77
C ILE A 163 8.62 3.73 -14.89
N GLY A 164 7.96 4.82 -14.51
CA GLY A 164 7.79 6.00 -15.38
C GLY A 164 8.81 7.08 -15.07
N PRO A 165 8.62 8.28 -15.67
CA PRO A 165 9.52 9.43 -15.50
C PRO A 165 9.79 9.80 -14.04
N ALA A 166 8.82 9.65 -13.13
CA ALA A 166 9.03 9.94 -11.71
C ALA A 166 10.11 9.05 -11.07
N GLY A 167 10.13 7.75 -11.43
CA GLY A 167 11.15 6.82 -10.95
C GLY A 167 12.52 7.10 -11.59
N GLU A 168 12.54 7.38 -12.87
CA GLU A 168 13.76 7.75 -13.62
C GLU A 168 14.42 9.02 -13.08
N ASN A 169 13.59 10.00 -12.69
CA ASN A 169 14.01 11.27 -12.08
C ASN A 169 14.22 11.16 -10.56
N LEU A 170 14.25 9.94 -10.00
CA LEU A 170 14.52 9.64 -8.60
C LEU A 170 13.57 10.34 -7.62
N SER A 171 12.33 10.59 -7.99
CA SER A 171 11.34 11.12 -7.05
C SER A 171 11.13 10.14 -5.90
N LEU A 172 11.27 10.60 -4.65
CA LEU A 172 11.15 9.76 -3.46
C LEU A 172 9.72 9.27 -3.20
N ILE A 173 8.73 9.84 -3.90
CA ILE A 173 7.34 9.41 -3.91
C ILE A 173 6.95 8.63 -5.17
N SER A 174 7.95 8.08 -5.88
CA SER A 174 7.71 7.24 -7.06
C SER A 174 7.49 5.76 -6.70
N GLY A 175 6.75 5.07 -7.56
CA GLY A 175 6.42 3.66 -7.44
C GLY A 175 6.66 2.88 -8.73
N ILE A 176 6.23 1.61 -8.76
CA ILE A 176 6.43 0.67 -9.86
C ILE A 176 5.06 0.21 -10.34
N CYS A 177 4.79 0.36 -11.63
CA CYS A 177 3.49 0.08 -12.24
C CYS A 177 3.44 -1.29 -12.93
N ASN A 178 2.24 -1.87 -13.01
CA ASN A 178 1.89 -2.99 -13.86
C ASN A 178 0.42 -2.91 -14.27
N ASP A 179 0.04 -3.64 -15.32
CA ASP A 179 -1.34 -3.69 -15.83
C ASP A 179 -1.94 -2.28 -16.02
N ARG A 180 -1.18 -1.36 -16.63
CA ARG A 180 -1.56 0.02 -17.05
C ARG A 180 -2.03 0.99 -15.96
N GLY A 181 -1.96 0.70 -14.70
CA GLY A 181 -2.43 1.62 -13.65
C GLY A 181 -2.54 0.97 -12.29
N ARG A 182 -2.01 -0.25 -12.17
CA ARG A 182 -1.73 -0.84 -10.87
C ARG A 182 -0.35 -0.41 -10.43
N ILE A 183 -0.24 0.24 -9.28
CA ILE A 183 1.03 0.78 -8.82
C ILE A 183 1.38 0.23 -7.43
N ALA A 184 2.62 -0.22 -7.27
CA ALA A 184 3.29 -0.42 -5.99
C ALA A 184 3.91 0.92 -5.59
N ALA A 185 3.11 1.79 -4.97
CA ALA A 185 3.37 3.23 -4.89
C ALA A 185 4.20 3.67 -3.70
N ARG A 186 4.06 2.99 -2.56
CA ARG A 186 4.62 3.47 -1.28
C ARG A 186 6.11 3.17 -1.13
N SER A 187 6.79 3.84 -0.19
CA SER A 187 8.20 3.66 0.18
C SER A 187 9.25 4.15 -0.82
N GLY A 188 8.88 4.82 -1.91
CA GLY A 188 9.83 5.38 -2.89
C GLY A 188 10.65 4.34 -3.67
N LEU A 189 10.14 3.11 -3.81
CA LEU A 189 10.89 2.03 -4.47
C LEU A 189 11.01 2.21 -5.99
N GLY A 190 10.21 3.10 -6.59
CA GLY A 190 10.41 3.55 -7.97
C GLY A 190 11.75 4.27 -8.14
N ALA A 191 12.13 5.13 -7.20
CA ALA A 191 13.43 5.79 -7.20
C ALA A 191 14.59 4.80 -7.03
N VAL A 192 14.42 3.76 -6.20
CA VAL A 192 15.42 2.68 -6.06
C VAL A 192 15.60 1.94 -7.40
N MET A 193 14.52 1.67 -8.12
CA MET A 193 14.58 1.07 -9.45
C MET A 193 15.25 1.99 -10.47
N GLY A 194 14.93 3.28 -10.43
CA GLY A 194 15.53 4.31 -11.29
C GLY A 194 17.03 4.51 -11.02
N SER A 195 17.46 4.54 -9.74
CA SER A 195 18.87 4.68 -9.37
C SER A 195 19.73 3.50 -9.86
N LYS A 196 19.12 2.33 -10.03
CA LYS A 196 19.73 1.14 -10.62
C LYS A 196 19.73 1.16 -12.16
N ARG A 197 19.14 2.18 -12.78
CA ARG A 197 18.89 2.28 -14.22
C ARG A 197 18.13 1.07 -14.79
N LEU A 198 17.26 0.48 -13.96
CA LEU A 198 16.37 -0.62 -14.34
C LEU A 198 15.00 -0.06 -14.74
N LYS A 199 14.70 -0.08 -16.05
CA LYS A 199 13.44 0.48 -16.59
C LYS A 199 12.25 -0.45 -16.31
N ALA A 200 12.45 -1.76 -16.51
CA ALA A 200 11.35 -2.73 -16.40
C ALA A 200 11.83 -4.14 -16.05
N LEU A 201 10.88 -4.92 -15.55
CA LEU A 201 10.94 -6.38 -15.38
C LEU A 201 9.87 -7.00 -16.28
N VAL A 202 10.26 -7.83 -17.25
CA VAL A 202 9.40 -8.51 -18.23
C VAL A 202 9.41 -10.01 -17.98
N LEU A 203 8.24 -10.60 -17.72
CA LEU A 203 8.10 -11.99 -17.32
C LEU A 203 7.22 -12.78 -18.30
N ASN A 204 7.82 -13.75 -19.00
CA ASN A 204 7.16 -14.68 -19.90
C ASN A 204 7.47 -16.13 -19.48
N GLY A 205 6.66 -16.69 -18.57
CA GLY A 205 6.88 -18.01 -18.01
C GLY A 205 5.64 -18.89 -18.05
N LYS A 206 5.84 -20.22 -18.16
CA LYS A 206 4.77 -21.23 -18.24
C LYS A 206 4.94 -22.36 -17.21
N LYS A 207 5.91 -22.28 -16.29
CA LYS A 207 6.15 -23.33 -15.29
C LYS A 207 4.92 -23.56 -14.42
N ARG A 208 4.61 -24.82 -14.17
CA ARG A 208 3.50 -25.20 -13.28
C ARG A 208 3.89 -24.98 -11.83
N ILE A 209 3.02 -24.36 -11.07
CA ILE A 209 3.22 -24.14 -9.63
C ILE A 209 2.81 -25.42 -8.89
N PRO A 210 3.70 -26.01 -8.07
CA PRO A 210 3.39 -27.23 -7.32
C PRO A 210 2.39 -26.94 -6.19
N VAL A 211 1.45 -27.85 -5.95
CA VAL A 211 0.44 -27.73 -4.88
C VAL A 211 0.23 -29.10 -4.27
N TYR A 212 0.23 -29.21 -2.95
CA TYR A 212 0.11 -30.49 -2.24
C TYR A 212 -1.25 -31.17 -2.46
N GLN A 213 -2.33 -30.48 -2.11
CA GLN A 213 -3.70 -30.96 -2.27
C GLN A 213 -4.51 -29.97 -3.12
N ARG A 214 -4.26 -29.96 -4.43
CA ARG A 214 -4.92 -29.04 -5.37
C ARG A 214 -6.45 -29.14 -5.33
N ALA A 215 -7.00 -30.33 -5.23
CA ALA A 215 -8.45 -30.56 -5.16
C ALA A 215 -9.05 -29.89 -3.91
N GLU A 216 -8.36 -29.96 -2.77
CA GLU A 216 -8.80 -29.32 -1.52
C GLU A 216 -8.75 -27.80 -1.61
N VAL A 217 -7.65 -27.22 -2.15
CA VAL A 217 -7.59 -25.77 -2.40
C VAL A 217 -8.75 -25.31 -3.26
N GLN A 218 -9.07 -26.05 -4.33
CA GLN A 218 -10.19 -25.73 -5.21
C GLN A 218 -11.55 -25.87 -4.51
N ARG A 219 -11.74 -26.90 -3.67
CA ARG A 219 -12.96 -27.10 -2.89
C ARG A 219 -13.22 -25.91 -1.96
N LEU A 220 -12.21 -25.53 -1.19
CA LEU A 220 -12.25 -24.36 -0.29
C LEU A 220 -12.53 -23.07 -1.08
N SER A 221 -11.90 -22.91 -2.23
CA SER A 221 -12.10 -21.74 -3.11
C SER A 221 -13.51 -21.65 -3.65
N ARG A 222 -14.12 -22.78 -4.05
CA ARG A 222 -15.53 -22.82 -4.48
C ARG A 222 -16.48 -22.46 -3.34
N GLN A 223 -16.23 -22.93 -2.12
CA GLN A 223 -17.04 -22.57 -0.95
C GLN A 223 -16.92 -21.06 -0.63
N CYS A 224 -15.71 -20.53 -0.63
CA CYS A 224 -15.44 -19.10 -0.43
C CYS A 224 -16.16 -18.25 -1.51
N ASN A 225 -16.09 -18.66 -2.78
CA ASN A 225 -16.69 -17.91 -3.89
C ASN A 225 -18.21 -17.72 -3.76
N LYS A 226 -18.93 -18.64 -3.12
CA LYS A 226 -20.37 -18.50 -2.87
C LYS A 226 -20.67 -17.21 -2.09
N TRP A 227 -19.87 -16.87 -1.09
CA TRP A 227 -20.00 -15.64 -0.32
C TRP A 227 -19.69 -14.39 -1.16
N VAL A 228 -18.72 -14.47 -2.06
CA VAL A 228 -18.36 -13.36 -2.93
C VAL A 228 -19.47 -13.10 -3.97
N GLN A 229 -20.10 -14.16 -4.49
CA GLN A 229 -21.17 -14.04 -5.48
C GLN A 229 -22.50 -13.53 -4.90
N LEU A 230 -22.72 -13.68 -3.60
CA LEU A 230 -23.92 -13.15 -2.94
C LEU A 230 -23.98 -11.61 -3.09
N GLN A 231 -24.92 -11.12 -3.89
CA GLN A 231 -25.10 -9.70 -4.21
C GLN A 231 -26.58 -9.35 -4.18
N PRO A 232 -27.14 -8.91 -3.03
CA PRO A 232 -28.53 -8.52 -2.93
C PRO A 232 -28.83 -7.24 -3.75
N PRO A 233 -30.12 -6.95 -4.06
CA PRO A 233 -30.56 -5.68 -4.66
C PRO A 233 -30.12 -4.48 -3.83
N PHE A 234 -29.84 -3.34 -4.46
CA PHE A 234 -28.96 -2.36 -3.84
C PHE A 234 -29.49 -0.93 -3.76
N ILE A 235 -29.02 -0.24 -2.69
CA ILE A 235 -29.25 1.19 -2.39
C ILE A 235 -28.50 2.06 -3.44
N PRO A 236 -29.08 3.20 -3.91
CA PRO A 236 -28.37 4.17 -4.74
C PRO A 236 -27.15 4.79 -4.06
N GLY A 237 -26.10 5.12 -4.84
CA GLY A 237 -24.84 5.66 -4.31
C GLY A 237 -24.97 6.91 -3.43
N PRO A 238 -25.80 7.91 -3.79
CA PRO A 238 -25.99 9.09 -2.96
C PRO A 238 -26.55 8.80 -1.56
N MET A 239 -27.30 7.71 -1.38
CA MET A 239 -27.77 7.32 -0.05
C MET A 239 -26.66 6.94 0.92
N ALA A 240 -25.48 6.57 0.43
CA ALA A 240 -24.34 6.28 1.27
C ALA A 240 -23.92 7.49 2.14
N ALA A 241 -24.04 8.71 1.60
CA ALA A 241 -23.78 9.94 2.35
C ALA A 241 -24.77 10.14 3.50
N TYR A 242 -26.06 9.92 3.25
CA TYR A 242 -27.08 10.03 4.30
C TYR A 242 -26.92 8.97 5.38
N VAL A 243 -26.53 7.75 5.01
CA VAL A 243 -26.15 6.71 5.98
C VAL A 243 -24.96 7.18 6.81
N GLY A 244 -23.95 7.79 6.18
CA GLY A 244 -22.80 8.39 6.88
C GLY A 244 -23.24 9.48 7.87
N THR A 245 -24.15 10.37 7.47
CA THR A 245 -24.72 11.41 8.35
C THR A 245 -25.43 10.78 9.55
N LEU A 246 -26.27 9.77 9.32
CA LEU A 246 -26.94 9.05 10.41
C LEU A 246 -25.92 8.39 11.35
N MET A 247 -24.93 7.69 10.79
CA MET A 247 -23.85 7.12 11.58
C MET A 247 -23.11 8.17 12.39
N ARG A 248 -22.89 9.38 11.84
CA ARG A 248 -22.23 10.48 12.55
C ARG A 248 -23.02 10.97 13.76
N VAL A 249 -24.34 11.14 13.62
CA VAL A 249 -25.21 11.72 14.66
C VAL A 249 -25.45 10.75 15.82
N LEU A 250 -25.58 9.46 15.55
CA LEU A 250 -25.78 8.46 16.59
C LEU A 250 -24.57 8.39 17.54
N PRO A 251 -24.79 8.33 18.88
CA PRO A 251 -23.70 8.18 19.85
C PRO A 251 -23.07 6.77 19.84
N THR A 252 -23.80 5.80 19.32
CA THR A 252 -23.40 4.39 19.21
C THR A 252 -22.96 4.06 17.78
N GLN A 253 -22.20 3.00 17.64
CA GLN A 253 -21.76 2.43 16.37
C GLN A 253 -21.95 0.92 16.40
N MET A 254 -22.32 0.35 15.26
CA MET A 254 -22.28 -1.09 15.05
C MET A 254 -20.88 -1.51 14.62
N ALA A 255 -20.42 -2.67 15.10
CA ALA A 255 -19.21 -3.29 14.59
C ALA A 255 -19.34 -3.55 13.08
N MET A 256 -18.25 -3.29 12.33
CA MET A 256 -18.25 -3.40 10.88
C MET A 256 -18.35 -4.85 10.43
N GLU A 257 -19.36 -5.13 9.61
CA GLU A 257 -19.52 -6.46 8.98
C GLU A 257 -18.97 -6.44 7.55
N GLY A 258 -17.91 -7.21 7.33
CA GLY A 258 -17.18 -7.23 6.07
C GLY A 258 -18.01 -7.67 4.86
N MET A 259 -19.10 -8.43 5.05
CA MET A 259 -20.04 -8.77 3.97
C MET A 259 -20.74 -7.52 3.40
N VAL A 260 -21.10 -6.55 4.25
CA VAL A 260 -21.68 -5.28 3.80
C VAL A 260 -20.67 -4.52 2.94
N TYR A 261 -19.44 -4.41 3.45
CA TYR A 261 -18.37 -3.74 2.69
C TYR A 261 -18.04 -4.45 1.37
N LYS A 262 -18.02 -5.79 1.35
CA LYS A 262 -17.84 -6.59 0.12
C LYS A 262 -18.91 -6.27 -0.93
N ILE A 263 -20.18 -6.11 -0.52
CA ILE A 263 -21.27 -5.76 -1.43
C ILE A 263 -21.02 -4.39 -2.07
N LEU A 264 -20.60 -3.41 -1.28
CA LEU A 264 -20.23 -2.07 -1.76
C LEU A 264 -19.03 -2.13 -2.73
N LEU A 265 -17.95 -2.83 -2.35
CA LEU A 265 -16.76 -3.02 -3.18
C LEU A 265 -17.08 -3.69 -4.52
N LYS A 266 -17.94 -4.72 -4.51
CA LYS A 266 -18.30 -5.44 -5.73
C LYS A 266 -19.13 -4.56 -6.69
N LYS A 267 -19.93 -3.64 -6.16
CA LYS A 267 -20.73 -2.69 -6.98
C LYS A 267 -19.86 -1.56 -7.52
N TRP A 268 -19.18 -0.82 -6.65
CA TRP A 268 -18.53 0.45 -6.98
C TRP A 268 -16.99 0.40 -6.95
N GLY A 269 -16.39 -0.61 -6.35
CA GLY A 269 -14.96 -0.60 -6.00
C GLY A 269 -14.72 0.21 -4.73
N THR A 270 -13.49 0.64 -4.52
CA THR A 270 -13.08 1.37 -3.30
C THR A 270 -13.75 2.73 -3.16
N VAL A 271 -14.11 3.38 -4.27
CA VAL A 271 -14.85 4.67 -4.28
C VAL A 271 -16.22 4.60 -3.61
N SER A 272 -16.69 3.40 -3.27
CA SER A 272 -17.96 3.19 -2.54
C SER A 272 -18.04 3.96 -1.22
N MET A 273 -16.90 4.28 -0.61
CA MET A 273 -16.83 4.94 0.69
C MET A 273 -16.65 6.45 0.61
N ASN A 274 -16.40 7.04 -0.58
CA ASN A 274 -16.00 8.44 -0.73
C ASN A 274 -16.81 9.41 0.15
N GLN A 275 -18.11 9.55 -0.10
CA GLN A 275 -18.95 10.50 0.65
C GLN A 275 -19.21 10.05 2.10
N MET A 276 -19.38 8.75 2.32
CA MET A 276 -19.62 8.23 3.66
C MET A 276 -18.41 8.49 4.57
N SER A 277 -17.20 8.27 4.09
CA SER A 277 -15.97 8.54 4.85
C SER A 277 -15.81 10.02 5.21
N VAL A 278 -16.19 10.94 4.32
CA VAL A 278 -16.21 12.37 4.63
C VAL A 278 -17.21 12.67 5.75
N GLU A 279 -18.45 12.17 5.64
CA GLU A 279 -19.50 12.44 6.61
C GLU A 279 -19.22 11.89 8.01
N ILE A 280 -18.59 10.71 8.12
CA ILE A 280 -18.22 10.15 9.42
C ILE A 280 -16.89 10.68 9.97
N GLY A 281 -16.13 11.47 9.16
CA GLY A 281 -14.84 12.03 9.54
C GLY A 281 -13.67 11.06 9.36
N ASP A 282 -13.81 10.01 8.56
CA ASP A 282 -12.72 9.11 8.21
C ASP A 282 -11.83 9.71 7.11
N ALA A 283 -12.41 10.35 6.09
CA ALA A 283 -11.63 11.05 5.07
C ALA A 283 -11.15 12.40 5.57
N PRO A 284 -9.81 12.67 5.54
CA PRO A 284 -9.28 13.99 5.88
C PRO A 284 -9.65 15.03 4.82
N VAL A 285 -9.88 16.25 5.26
CA VAL A 285 -10.28 17.40 4.43
C VAL A 285 -9.30 18.55 4.67
N MET A 286 -8.95 19.28 3.60
CA MET A 286 -8.18 20.53 3.68
C MET A 286 -6.89 20.35 4.51
N ASN A 287 -5.97 19.53 4.04
CA ASN A 287 -4.75 19.14 4.75
C ASN A 287 -4.97 18.78 6.24
N TRP A 288 -6.00 17.94 6.53
CA TRP A 288 -6.36 17.47 7.89
C TRP A 288 -6.90 18.53 8.84
N LYS A 289 -6.89 19.83 8.49
CA LYS A 289 -7.46 20.90 9.31
C LYS A 289 -8.96 21.06 9.16
N GLY A 290 -9.51 20.70 7.99
CA GLY A 290 -10.94 20.76 7.67
C GLY A 290 -11.73 19.55 8.17
N SER A 291 -13.01 19.55 7.85
CA SER A 291 -13.98 18.53 8.26
C SER A 291 -15.10 18.36 7.21
N ASN A 292 -16.06 17.48 7.47
CA ASN A 292 -17.27 17.34 6.66
C ASN A 292 -18.11 18.63 6.57
N VAL A 293 -17.88 19.61 7.45
CA VAL A 293 -18.56 20.93 7.36
C VAL A 293 -17.99 21.75 6.22
N ASP A 294 -16.70 21.59 5.94
CA ASP A 294 -15.99 22.34 4.90
C ASP A 294 -16.19 21.72 3.51
N TRP A 295 -16.25 20.39 3.44
CA TRP A 295 -16.40 19.62 2.21
C TRP A 295 -17.40 18.46 2.39
N GLY A 296 -18.65 18.80 2.78
CA GLY A 296 -19.73 17.83 3.03
C GLY A 296 -20.48 17.42 1.78
N ILE A 297 -21.70 16.88 1.99
CA ILE A 297 -22.53 16.24 0.95
C ILE A 297 -22.64 17.08 -0.33
N GLY A 298 -22.92 18.39 -0.21
CA GLY A 298 -23.10 19.26 -1.37
C GLY A 298 -21.86 19.40 -2.24
N LYS A 299 -20.70 19.63 -1.63
CA LYS A 299 -19.42 19.78 -2.34
C LYS A 299 -18.84 18.45 -2.82
N SER A 300 -19.09 17.35 -2.11
CA SER A 300 -18.62 16.01 -2.47
C SER A 300 -19.55 15.25 -3.42
N LEU A 301 -20.64 15.86 -3.87
CA LEU A 301 -21.63 15.22 -4.74
C LEU A 301 -21.03 14.74 -6.06
N SER A 302 -20.09 15.47 -6.63
CA SER A 302 -19.39 15.12 -7.87
C SER A 302 -18.54 13.85 -7.77
N VAL A 303 -18.10 13.51 -6.55
CA VAL A 303 -17.27 12.32 -6.27
C VAL A 303 -18.07 11.20 -5.59
N ASN A 304 -19.39 11.19 -5.71
CA ASN A 304 -20.21 10.08 -5.22
C ASN A 304 -19.91 8.77 -5.99
N PRO A 305 -20.20 7.60 -5.43
CA PRO A 305 -19.89 6.32 -6.06
C PRO A 305 -20.53 6.11 -7.43
N ASP A 306 -21.75 6.62 -7.66
CA ASP A 306 -22.46 6.47 -8.93
C ASP A 306 -21.87 7.38 -10.02
N ALA A 307 -21.23 8.51 -9.67
CA ALA A 307 -20.52 9.35 -10.62
C ALA A 307 -19.36 8.58 -11.30
N PHE A 308 -18.62 7.77 -10.53
CA PHE A 308 -17.60 6.87 -11.09
C PHE A 308 -18.22 5.69 -11.82
N LYS A 309 -19.30 5.12 -11.29
CA LYS A 309 -19.96 3.96 -11.91
C LYS A 309 -20.56 4.30 -13.26
N SER A 310 -21.11 5.48 -13.44
CA SER A 310 -21.65 5.95 -14.73
C SER A 310 -20.56 6.13 -15.80
N ARG A 311 -19.32 6.32 -15.40
CA ARG A 311 -18.16 6.43 -16.29
C ARG A 311 -17.43 5.09 -16.51
N GLU A 312 -17.71 4.05 -15.70
CA GLU A 312 -17.04 2.75 -15.77
C GLU A 312 -17.45 2.01 -17.05
N LYS A 313 -16.52 1.93 -18.01
CA LYS A 313 -16.69 1.20 -19.27
C LYS A 313 -16.58 -0.30 -19.08
N VAL A 314 -15.56 -0.74 -18.32
CA VAL A 314 -15.28 -2.15 -18.05
C VAL A 314 -14.70 -2.32 -16.64
N LYS A 315 -15.13 -3.37 -15.96
CA LYS A 315 -14.47 -3.86 -14.74
C LYS A 315 -13.36 -4.81 -15.09
N TYR A 316 -12.28 -4.76 -14.33
CA TYR A 316 -11.25 -5.79 -14.39
C TYR A 316 -10.90 -6.35 -13.01
N HIS A 317 -10.25 -7.50 -13.04
CA HIS A 317 -9.95 -8.30 -11.86
C HIS A 317 -8.45 -8.54 -11.75
N CYS A 318 -7.90 -8.49 -10.53
CA CYS A 318 -6.58 -9.04 -10.26
C CYS A 318 -6.61 -10.55 -10.44
N TYR A 319 -5.44 -11.17 -10.57
CA TYR A 319 -5.32 -12.63 -10.65
C TYR A 319 -6.08 -13.32 -9.51
N SER A 320 -6.89 -14.34 -9.86
CA SER A 320 -7.69 -15.14 -8.91
C SER A 320 -8.63 -14.33 -8.00
N CYS A 321 -9.07 -13.15 -8.43
CA CYS A 321 -9.96 -12.28 -7.66
C CYS A 321 -11.37 -12.26 -8.23
N PRO A 322 -12.38 -12.81 -7.53
CA PRO A 322 -13.77 -12.79 -7.98
C PRO A 322 -14.51 -11.48 -7.61
N LEU A 323 -13.85 -10.54 -6.89
CA LEU A 323 -14.46 -9.29 -6.43
C LEU A 323 -14.51 -8.23 -7.53
N GLY A 324 -13.39 -7.95 -8.21
CA GLY A 324 -13.32 -6.96 -9.28
C GLY A 324 -13.56 -5.53 -8.82
N CYS A 325 -12.68 -4.99 -7.97
CA CYS A 325 -12.80 -3.60 -7.51
C CYS A 325 -12.26 -2.57 -8.50
N GLY A 326 -11.37 -2.97 -9.44
CA GLY A 326 -10.81 -2.12 -10.46
C GLY A 326 -11.71 -1.94 -11.69
N GLY A 327 -11.39 -0.96 -12.53
CA GLY A 327 -12.10 -0.69 -13.77
C GLY A 327 -11.38 0.32 -14.65
N VAL A 328 -11.89 0.50 -15.86
CA VAL A 328 -11.52 1.56 -16.79
C VAL A 328 -12.71 2.48 -16.92
N CYS A 329 -12.48 3.78 -16.78
CA CYS A 329 -13.49 4.82 -16.89
C CYS A 329 -13.27 5.68 -18.14
N THR A 330 -14.36 6.17 -18.72
CA THR A 330 -14.31 7.23 -19.75
C THR A 330 -14.21 8.59 -19.07
N THR A 331 -13.42 9.50 -19.67
CA THR A 331 -13.25 10.88 -19.23
C THR A 331 -13.41 11.85 -20.39
N LYS A 332 -13.77 13.08 -20.08
CA LYS A 332 -13.76 14.19 -21.04
C LYS A 332 -12.38 14.84 -21.16
N GLY A 333 -11.43 14.44 -20.29
CA GLY A 333 -10.07 14.92 -20.30
C GLY A 333 -9.22 14.36 -21.46
N PRO A 334 -7.93 14.70 -21.51
CA PRO A 334 -7.05 14.44 -22.66
C PRO A 334 -6.80 12.95 -22.95
N TYR A 335 -7.06 12.07 -21.99
CA TYR A 335 -6.75 10.63 -22.10
C TYR A 335 -7.90 9.78 -22.66
N GLY A 336 -9.14 10.29 -22.69
CA GLY A 336 -10.34 9.59 -23.17
C GLY A 336 -10.73 8.40 -22.29
N GLU A 337 -9.84 7.46 -22.06
CA GLU A 337 -10.00 6.32 -21.14
C GLU A 337 -8.88 6.32 -20.10
N VAL A 338 -9.25 6.12 -18.82
CA VAL A 338 -8.32 6.15 -17.70
C VAL A 338 -8.58 4.99 -16.75
N HIS A 339 -7.58 4.61 -15.99
CA HIS A 339 -7.74 3.70 -14.87
C HIS A 339 -8.70 4.33 -13.83
N LYS A 340 -9.69 3.58 -13.38
CA LYS A 340 -10.64 4.07 -12.36
C LYS A 340 -9.86 4.44 -11.08
N PRO A 341 -9.91 5.70 -10.63
CA PRO A 341 -9.25 6.10 -9.39
C PRO A 341 -9.74 5.27 -8.19
N GLU A 342 -8.82 4.92 -7.31
CA GLU A 342 -9.16 4.28 -6.03
C GLU A 342 -9.60 5.36 -5.01
N TYR A 343 -10.28 4.95 -3.93
CA TYR A 343 -10.70 5.83 -2.83
C TYR A 343 -9.58 6.77 -2.37
N GLU A 344 -8.40 6.22 -2.15
CA GLU A 344 -7.23 6.97 -1.71
C GLU A 344 -6.88 8.11 -2.68
N SER A 345 -6.85 7.82 -3.98
CA SER A 345 -6.56 8.83 -5.00
C SER A 345 -7.65 9.90 -5.08
N VAL A 346 -8.93 9.49 -5.00
CA VAL A 346 -10.05 10.44 -5.04
C VAL A 346 -10.04 11.36 -3.82
N MET A 347 -9.77 10.84 -2.63
CA MET A 347 -9.75 11.66 -1.42
C MET A 347 -8.50 12.53 -1.33
N ALA A 348 -7.34 12.04 -1.77
CA ALA A 348 -6.09 12.80 -1.78
C ALA A 348 -6.14 13.99 -2.76
N LEU A 349 -6.65 13.77 -3.98
CA LEU A 349 -6.76 14.80 -5.02
C LEU A 349 -8.08 15.60 -4.95
N GLY A 350 -9.02 15.14 -4.15
CA GLY A 350 -10.34 15.73 -3.92
C GLY A 350 -10.45 16.42 -2.56
N GLY A 351 -11.00 15.72 -1.57
CA GLY A 351 -11.31 16.29 -0.24
C GLY A 351 -10.12 16.91 0.47
N LEU A 352 -8.95 16.28 0.41
CA LEU A 352 -7.74 16.80 1.02
C LEU A 352 -7.30 18.16 0.44
N CYS A 353 -7.52 18.37 -0.86
CA CYS A 353 -7.22 19.60 -1.59
C CYS A 353 -8.45 20.50 -1.82
N MET A 354 -9.63 20.14 -1.27
CA MET A 354 -10.92 20.85 -1.47
C MET A 354 -11.40 20.85 -2.93
N ASN A 355 -10.91 19.95 -3.76
CA ASN A 355 -11.24 19.85 -5.18
C ASN A 355 -12.49 19.00 -5.40
N GLY A 356 -13.54 19.60 -5.99
CA GLY A 356 -14.78 18.92 -6.37
C GLY A 356 -14.89 18.61 -7.87
N ASP A 357 -13.87 18.90 -8.68
CA ASP A 357 -13.91 18.65 -10.12
C ASP A 357 -13.49 17.21 -10.45
N LEU A 358 -14.45 16.38 -10.84
CA LEU A 358 -14.25 14.97 -11.18
C LEU A 358 -13.32 14.77 -12.37
N GLU A 359 -13.39 15.63 -13.38
CA GLU A 359 -12.55 15.47 -14.58
C GLU A 359 -11.08 15.78 -14.28
N SER A 360 -10.80 16.76 -13.44
CA SER A 360 -9.43 17.02 -12.96
C SER A 360 -8.88 15.87 -12.12
N ILE A 361 -9.71 15.23 -11.29
CA ILE A 361 -9.32 14.05 -10.49
C ILE A 361 -8.94 12.88 -11.42
N PHE A 362 -9.75 12.60 -12.46
CA PHE A 362 -9.41 11.60 -13.48
C PHE A 362 -8.10 11.93 -14.18
N THR A 363 -7.92 13.20 -14.59
CA THR A 363 -6.73 13.67 -15.29
C THR A 363 -5.48 13.50 -14.45
N MET A 364 -5.47 14.02 -13.22
CA MET A 364 -4.32 13.90 -12.31
C MET A 364 -4.02 12.46 -11.94
N ASN A 365 -5.05 11.63 -11.68
CA ASN A 365 -4.84 10.21 -11.41
C ASN A 365 -4.14 9.50 -12.58
N GLU A 366 -4.52 9.78 -13.81
CA GLU A 366 -3.87 9.18 -14.99
C GLU A 366 -2.46 9.71 -15.19
N MET A 367 -2.23 11.03 -15.04
CA MET A 367 -0.89 11.63 -15.09
C MET A 367 0.06 10.95 -14.09
N LEU A 368 -0.37 10.80 -12.84
CA LEU A 368 0.43 10.20 -11.78
C LEU A 368 0.68 8.70 -12.02
N ASN A 369 -0.32 7.95 -12.49
CA ASN A 369 -0.15 6.55 -12.86
C ASN A 369 0.86 6.38 -14.01
N ARG A 370 0.74 7.18 -15.07
CA ARG A 370 1.66 7.15 -16.21
C ARG A 370 3.08 7.59 -15.83
N ALA A 371 3.19 8.56 -14.93
CA ALA A 371 4.49 8.97 -14.38
C ALA A 371 5.10 7.94 -13.42
N GLY A 372 4.30 7.01 -12.86
CA GLY A 372 4.72 6.12 -11.79
C GLY A 372 4.90 6.85 -10.46
N MET A 373 4.01 7.79 -10.11
CA MET A 373 4.05 8.56 -8.87
C MET A 373 2.89 8.21 -7.94
N ASP A 374 3.14 8.13 -6.62
CA ASP A 374 2.14 7.83 -5.60
C ASP A 374 1.07 8.94 -5.51
N THR A 375 -0.18 8.60 -5.80
CA THR A 375 -1.31 9.55 -5.75
C THR A 375 -1.60 10.06 -4.34
N ILE A 376 -1.34 9.25 -3.31
CA ILE A 376 -1.50 9.66 -1.90
C ILE A 376 -0.46 10.73 -1.58
N SER A 377 0.81 10.44 -1.85
CA SER A 377 1.89 11.37 -1.54
C SER A 377 1.82 12.63 -2.40
N ALA A 378 1.47 12.52 -3.68
CA ALA A 378 1.26 13.68 -4.55
C ALA A 378 0.12 14.58 -4.02
N GLY A 379 -1.04 14.01 -3.67
CA GLY A 379 -2.16 14.76 -3.09
C GLY A 379 -1.83 15.38 -1.74
N GLY A 380 -1.12 14.65 -0.86
CA GLY A 380 -0.62 15.18 0.40
C GLY A 380 0.36 16.35 0.23
N THR A 381 1.24 16.25 -0.78
CA THR A 381 2.20 17.32 -1.11
C THR A 381 1.50 18.55 -1.71
N LEU A 382 0.48 18.34 -2.57
CA LEU A 382 -0.36 19.43 -3.08
C LEU A 382 -1.08 20.15 -1.94
N ALA A 383 -1.72 19.42 -1.03
CA ALA A 383 -2.44 19.99 0.11
C ALA A 383 -1.51 20.75 1.06
N PHE A 384 -0.30 20.23 1.30
CA PHE A 384 0.77 20.92 2.02
C PHE A 384 1.15 22.24 1.34
N ALA A 385 1.40 22.24 0.04
CA ALA A 385 1.77 23.44 -0.71
C ALA A 385 0.63 24.48 -0.72
N MET A 386 -0.63 24.04 -0.84
CA MET A 386 -1.81 24.91 -0.73
C MET A 386 -1.89 25.58 0.64
N GLU A 387 -1.62 24.83 1.72
CA GLU A 387 -1.64 25.41 3.06
C GLU A 387 -0.48 26.37 3.27
N CYS A 388 0.73 26.05 2.80
CA CYS A 388 1.87 26.98 2.83
C CYS A 388 1.60 28.28 2.05
N TYR A 389 0.88 28.18 0.92
CA TYR A 389 0.43 29.33 0.14
C TYR A 389 -0.60 30.18 0.91
N GLU A 390 -1.60 29.54 1.50
CA GLU A 390 -2.62 30.21 2.34
C GLU A 390 -1.99 30.96 3.53
N GLN A 391 -0.92 30.37 4.12
CA GLN A 391 -0.21 30.97 5.27
C GLN A 391 0.85 32.00 4.86
N GLY A 392 1.05 32.24 3.57
CA GLY A 392 2.06 33.18 3.06
C GLY A 392 3.50 32.69 3.21
N ILE A 393 3.72 31.40 3.50
CA ILE A 393 5.06 30.77 3.55
C ILE A 393 5.60 30.62 2.12
N LEU A 394 4.74 30.24 1.19
CA LEU A 394 4.98 30.27 -0.24
C LEU A 394 4.19 31.41 -0.88
N THR A 395 4.85 32.19 -1.71
CA THR A 395 4.23 33.26 -2.49
C THR A 395 3.86 32.76 -3.88
N ARG A 396 3.11 33.58 -4.64
CA ARG A 396 2.81 33.26 -6.05
C ARG A 396 4.08 33.19 -6.89
N GLU A 397 5.08 33.98 -6.56
CA GLU A 397 6.40 33.97 -7.23
C GLU A 397 7.13 32.65 -6.94
N ASP A 398 7.15 32.20 -5.66
CA ASP A 398 7.73 30.90 -5.28
C ASP A 398 7.04 29.71 -6.00
N LEU A 399 5.78 29.90 -6.43
CA LEU A 399 4.96 28.92 -7.14
C LEU A 399 4.97 29.10 -8.68
N ASP A 400 5.99 29.74 -9.24
CA ASP A 400 6.11 30.03 -10.68
C ASP A 400 4.87 30.74 -11.28
N GLY A 401 4.25 31.62 -10.53
CA GLY A 401 3.06 32.37 -10.92
C GLY A 401 1.72 31.66 -10.70
N LEU A 402 1.71 30.43 -10.18
CA LEU A 402 0.47 29.69 -9.93
C LEU A 402 -0.32 30.31 -8.78
N ASP A 403 -1.65 30.37 -8.95
CA ASP A 403 -2.60 30.70 -7.88
C ASP A 403 -3.08 29.41 -7.22
N LEU A 404 -2.32 28.94 -6.22
CA LEU A 404 -2.54 27.63 -5.58
C LEU A 404 -3.55 27.71 -4.43
N THR A 405 -4.69 28.36 -4.68
CA THR A 405 -5.82 28.41 -3.73
C THR A 405 -6.53 27.07 -3.62
N TRP A 406 -7.18 26.82 -2.47
CA TRP A 406 -7.91 25.57 -2.23
C TRP A 406 -8.93 25.28 -3.32
N GLY A 407 -8.85 24.08 -3.91
CA GLY A 407 -9.77 23.61 -4.95
C GLY A 407 -9.49 24.14 -6.36
N ASN A 408 -8.42 24.90 -6.58
CA ASN A 408 -8.03 25.35 -7.92
C ASN A 408 -7.48 24.19 -8.75
N ALA A 409 -8.37 23.47 -9.44
CA ALA A 409 -8.06 22.28 -10.21
C ALA A 409 -7.02 22.53 -11.31
N ALA A 410 -7.06 23.70 -11.98
CA ALA A 410 -6.12 24.04 -13.06
C ALA A 410 -4.69 24.21 -12.51
N ALA A 411 -4.53 24.90 -11.39
CA ALA A 411 -3.23 25.06 -10.72
C ALA A 411 -2.70 23.71 -10.22
N MET A 412 -3.57 22.83 -9.69
CA MET A 412 -3.20 21.48 -9.26
C MET A 412 -2.67 20.64 -10.42
N ILE A 413 -3.35 20.61 -11.57
CA ILE A 413 -2.90 19.85 -12.76
C ILE A 413 -1.53 20.34 -13.20
N THR A 414 -1.34 21.67 -13.33
CA THR A 414 -0.05 22.27 -13.72
C THR A 414 1.05 21.92 -12.72
N LEU A 415 0.76 21.96 -11.43
CA LEU A 415 1.75 21.63 -10.40
C LEU A 415 2.12 20.14 -10.41
N VAL A 416 1.17 19.24 -10.63
CA VAL A 416 1.44 17.80 -10.80
C VAL A 416 2.35 17.59 -12.02
N GLU A 417 2.10 18.26 -13.14
CA GLU A 417 2.95 18.16 -14.32
C GLU A 417 4.39 18.62 -14.02
N LYS A 418 4.54 19.77 -13.35
CA LYS A 418 5.85 20.27 -12.92
C LYS A 418 6.57 19.30 -11.96
N MET A 419 5.85 18.70 -10.99
CA MET A 419 6.42 17.70 -10.07
C MET A 419 6.95 16.47 -10.83
N ILE A 420 6.21 15.97 -11.81
CA ILE A 420 6.61 14.82 -12.64
C ILE A 420 7.90 15.13 -13.41
N LYS A 421 7.99 16.34 -13.98
CA LYS A 421 9.12 16.79 -14.80
C LYS A 421 10.29 17.36 -13.99
N ARG A 422 10.12 17.61 -12.70
CA ARG A 422 11.06 18.36 -11.83
C ARG A 422 11.37 19.76 -12.37
N GLU A 423 10.36 20.49 -12.82
CA GLU A 423 10.49 21.85 -13.38
C GLU A 423 10.06 22.91 -12.36
N GLY A 424 10.92 23.94 -12.14
CA GLY A 424 10.61 25.06 -11.25
C GLY A 424 10.20 24.60 -9.84
N VAL A 425 9.07 25.11 -9.34
CA VAL A 425 8.54 24.69 -8.02
C VAL A 425 8.24 23.19 -7.96
N GLY A 426 8.03 22.54 -9.10
CA GLY A 426 7.82 21.08 -9.15
C GLY A 426 9.02 20.29 -8.65
N ASP A 427 10.26 20.74 -8.90
CA ASP A 427 11.46 20.06 -8.37
C ASP A 427 11.53 20.14 -6.83
N LEU A 428 11.12 21.29 -6.25
CA LEU A 428 11.01 21.44 -4.81
C LEU A 428 10.07 20.41 -4.17
N LEU A 429 8.95 20.09 -4.85
CA LEU A 429 7.87 19.25 -4.35
C LEU A 429 7.95 17.77 -4.78
N ALA A 430 8.78 17.44 -5.77
CA ALA A 430 8.85 16.11 -6.37
C ALA A 430 9.24 14.98 -5.39
N ASP A 431 9.89 15.31 -4.27
CA ASP A 431 10.34 14.35 -3.24
C ASP A 431 9.38 14.25 -2.05
N GLY A 432 8.17 14.82 -2.16
CA GLY A 432 7.16 14.80 -1.11
C GLY A 432 7.25 15.98 -0.14
N SER A 433 6.22 16.09 0.69
CA SER A 433 5.99 17.25 1.56
C SER A 433 7.09 17.46 2.61
N ARG A 434 7.62 16.37 3.22
CA ARG A 434 8.70 16.49 4.22
C ARG A 434 10.00 17.03 3.62
N ALA A 435 10.37 16.53 2.46
CA ALA A 435 11.59 16.99 1.77
C ALA A 435 11.44 18.45 1.34
N ALA A 436 10.26 18.82 0.83
CA ALA A 436 9.92 20.18 0.46
C ALA A 436 9.96 21.13 1.68
N ALA A 437 9.31 20.78 2.78
CA ALA A 437 9.28 21.61 3.99
C ALA A 437 10.68 21.94 4.53
N ARG A 438 11.59 20.96 4.54
CA ARG A 438 12.98 21.16 4.95
C ARG A 438 13.74 22.14 4.05
N LYS A 439 13.46 22.11 2.74
CA LYS A 439 14.06 23.06 1.78
C LYS A 439 13.46 24.47 1.89
N ILE A 440 12.15 24.56 2.15
CA ILE A 440 11.42 25.83 2.30
C ILE A 440 11.83 26.52 3.61
N GLY A 441 11.94 25.75 4.72
CA GLY A 441 12.09 26.32 6.05
C GLY A 441 10.87 27.16 6.45
N LYS A 442 11.08 28.32 7.09
CA LYS A 442 10.03 29.31 7.44
C LYS A 442 8.86 28.72 8.25
N GLY A 443 9.07 27.60 8.99
CA GLY A 443 8.01 26.92 9.74
C GLY A 443 7.10 26.02 8.86
N ALA A 444 7.48 25.69 7.64
CA ALA A 444 6.70 24.82 6.75
C ALA A 444 6.51 23.41 7.30
N GLU A 445 7.42 22.94 8.18
CA GLU A 445 7.31 21.63 8.83
C GLU A 445 6.01 21.45 9.64
N ASP A 446 5.42 22.52 10.15
CA ASP A 446 4.17 22.46 10.94
C ASP A 446 2.95 22.02 10.10
N TYR A 447 3.06 22.10 8.78
CA TYR A 447 2.00 21.78 7.83
C TYR A 447 2.16 20.43 7.14
N VAL A 448 3.24 19.69 7.44
CA VAL A 448 3.49 18.38 6.83
C VAL A 448 2.73 17.27 7.57
N MET A 449 1.88 16.55 6.83
CA MET A 449 1.08 15.43 7.38
C MET A 449 1.71 14.09 7.00
N HIS A 450 2.64 13.57 7.82
CA HIS A 450 3.41 12.37 7.53
C HIS A 450 3.67 11.49 8.76
N ALA A 451 4.14 10.26 8.50
CA ALA A 451 4.81 9.41 9.48
C ALA A 451 6.12 8.90 8.86
N GLY A 452 7.26 9.12 9.53
CA GLY A 452 8.58 8.73 9.02
C GLY A 452 8.96 9.34 7.66
N GLY A 453 8.27 10.38 7.21
CA GLY A 453 8.47 11.03 5.90
C GLY A 453 7.52 10.56 4.79
N GLN A 454 6.68 9.58 5.07
CA GLN A 454 5.68 9.10 4.14
C GLN A 454 4.34 9.77 4.46
N GLU A 455 3.74 10.48 3.49
CA GLU A 455 2.47 11.18 3.65
C GLU A 455 1.38 10.21 4.12
N LEU A 456 0.47 10.71 4.96
CA LEU A 456 -0.59 9.88 5.53
C LEU A 456 -1.68 9.56 4.49
N PRO A 457 -2.20 8.33 4.49
CA PRO A 457 -3.32 7.94 3.63
C PRO A 457 -4.65 8.53 4.12
N MET A 458 -5.68 8.42 3.30
CA MET A 458 -6.95 9.12 3.45
C MET A 458 -7.89 8.51 4.49
N HIS A 459 -7.32 8.08 5.61
CA HIS A 459 -8.04 7.56 6.77
C HIS A 459 -7.63 8.31 8.04
N ASP A 460 -8.57 9.07 8.62
CA ASP A 460 -8.32 9.94 9.77
C ASP A 460 -8.38 9.13 11.09
N GLY A 461 -7.25 9.04 11.77
CA GLY A 461 -7.16 8.38 13.06
C GLY A 461 -7.99 9.06 14.17
N ARG A 462 -8.44 10.30 13.98
CA ARG A 462 -9.41 10.93 14.88
C ARG A 462 -10.80 10.30 14.76
N ASN A 463 -11.10 9.61 13.65
CA ASN A 463 -12.28 8.77 13.52
C ASN A 463 -12.06 7.34 14.03
N ASP A 464 -10.94 6.72 13.66
CA ASP A 464 -10.52 5.41 14.16
C ASP A 464 -9.06 5.44 14.60
N PRO A 465 -8.77 5.53 15.92
CA PRO A 465 -7.42 5.62 16.46
C PRO A 465 -6.48 4.48 16.04
N GLY A 466 -7.02 3.33 15.68
CA GLY A 466 -6.24 2.20 15.18
C GLY A 466 -5.40 2.54 13.96
N PHE A 467 -5.86 3.44 13.07
CA PHE A 467 -5.05 3.92 11.95
C PHE A 467 -3.78 4.64 12.44
N ASN A 468 -3.91 5.59 13.35
CA ASN A 468 -2.75 6.32 13.86
C ASN A 468 -1.76 5.43 14.64
N VAL A 469 -2.27 4.40 15.33
CA VAL A 469 -1.38 3.39 15.92
C VAL A 469 -0.54 2.75 14.82
N HIS A 470 -1.14 2.21 13.78
CA HIS A 470 -0.41 1.55 12.69
C HIS A 470 0.46 2.52 11.88
N TYR A 471 0.05 3.78 11.71
CA TYR A 471 0.92 4.78 11.07
C TYR A 471 2.23 4.98 11.83
N SER A 472 2.20 4.83 13.16
CA SER A 472 3.32 5.12 14.05
C SER A 472 4.14 3.91 14.47
N VAL A 473 3.64 2.67 14.31
CA VAL A 473 4.31 1.45 14.84
C VAL A 473 4.78 0.48 13.77
N GLU A 474 4.24 0.60 12.53
CA GLU A 474 4.63 -0.31 11.46
C GLU A 474 6.03 -0.02 10.95
N ALA A 475 6.76 -1.07 10.57
CA ALA A 475 8.10 -0.91 9.99
C ALA A 475 8.11 -0.08 8.70
N THR A 476 7.01 -0.11 7.92
CA THR A 476 6.71 0.87 6.89
C THR A 476 5.65 1.82 7.43
N PRO A 477 6.00 3.02 7.90
CA PRO A 477 5.09 3.93 8.56
C PRO A 477 4.05 4.53 7.60
N GLY A 478 3.00 5.13 8.14
CA GLY A 478 1.97 5.80 7.34
C GLY A 478 1.20 4.86 6.41
N ARG A 479 0.97 3.59 6.79
CA ARG A 479 0.22 2.61 5.99
C ARG A 479 -1.15 2.30 6.58
N HIS A 480 -2.21 2.53 5.78
CA HIS A 480 -3.58 2.17 6.13
C HIS A 480 -3.94 0.69 5.88
N THR A 481 -3.09 -0.06 5.15
CA THR A 481 -3.42 -1.42 4.70
C THR A 481 -3.01 -2.52 5.68
N ILE A 482 -2.77 -2.17 6.94
CA ILE A 482 -2.34 -3.11 7.99
C ILE A 482 -3.45 -3.31 9.02
N GLY A 483 -3.95 -2.24 9.65
CA GLY A 483 -4.95 -2.39 10.70
C GLY A 483 -5.63 -1.08 11.06
N ALA A 484 -6.78 -1.26 11.66
CA ALA A 484 -7.62 -0.28 12.32
C ALA A 484 -8.62 -1.05 13.17
N GLN A 485 -9.40 -0.41 14.04
CA GLN A 485 -10.44 -1.12 14.77
C GLN A 485 -11.48 -1.73 13.82
N LEU A 486 -11.91 -0.94 12.83
CA LEU A 486 -12.87 -1.42 11.83
C LEU A 486 -12.33 -2.60 10.99
N TYR A 487 -11.01 -2.68 10.75
CA TYR A 487 -10.42 -3.82 10.05
C TYR A 487 -10.42 -5.07 10.90
N TYR A 488 -10.08 -4.94 12.19
CA TYR A 488 -10.17 -6.05 13.13
C TYR A 488 -11.59 -6.61 13.19
N GLU A 489 -12.60 -5.72 13.25
CA GLU A 489 -14.01 -6.09 13.24
C GLU A 489 -14.39 -6.86 11.96
N MET A 490 -13.93 -6.43 10.78
CA MET A 490 -14.17 -7.10 9.51
C MET A 490 -13.41 -8.40 9.37
N PHE A 491 -12.15 -8.48 9.80
CA PHE A 491 -11.35 -9.72 9.76
C PHE A 491 -11.94 -10.83 10.62
N GLN A 492 -12.62 -10.50 11.71
CA GLN A 492 -13.25 -11.46 12.63
C GLN A 492 -12.30 -12.57 13.11
N LEU A 493 -11.05 -12.21 13.40
CA LEU A 493 -10.00 -13.15 13.75
C LEU A 493 -10.32 -13.97 15.00
N TRP A 494 -11.08 -13.42 15.95
CA TRP A 494 -11.56 -14.14 17.17
C TRP A 494 -12.40 -15.37 16.89
N LYS A 495 -12.89 -15.56 15.66
CA LYS A 495 -13.61 -16.77 15.25
C LYS A 495 -12.69 -17.94 14.93
N ARG A 496 -11.40 -17.71 14.80
CA ARG A 496 -10.41 -18.70 14.34
C ARG A 496 -9.17 -18.79 15.22
N VAL A 497 -8.78 -17.71 15.88
CA VAL A 497 -7.61 -17.61 16.74
C VAL A 497 -8.10 -17.49 18.18
N GLN A 498 -7.68 -18.41 19.05
CA GLN A 498 -8.07 -18.43 20.45
C GLN A 498 -7.48 -17.23 21.20
N GLY A 499 -8.18 -16.75 22.22
CA GLY A 499 -7.73 -15.66 23.09
C GLY A 499 -7.88 -14.26 22.51
N LEU A 500 -8.26 -14.11 21.24
CA LEU A 500 -8.50 -12.79 20.67
C LEU A 500 -9.86 -12.21 21.13
N PRO A 501 -9.92 -10.91 21.52
CA PRO A 501 -11.14 -10.30 22.03
C PRO A 501 -12.21 -10.20 20.94
N LYS A 502 -13.46 -10.50 21.30
CA LYS A 502 -14.62 -10.32 20.43
C LYS A 502 -15.21 -8.92 20.68
N PRO A 503 -15.21 -8.01 19.68
CA PRO A 503 -15.85 -6.71 19.84
C PRO A 503 -17.36 -6.85 20.09
N PRO A 504 -17.96 -5.96 20.91
CA PRO A 504 -19.42 -5.90 21.02
C PRO A 504 -20.05 -5.55 19.67
N LEU A 505 -21.23 -6.11 19.38
CA LEU A 505 -21.97 -5.81 18.15
C LEU A 505 -22.33 -4.32 18.04
N VAL A 506 -22.68 -3.70 19.16
CA VAL A 506 -23.01 -2.27 19.28
C VAL A 506 -22.25 -1.70 20.45
N TYR A 507 -21.62 -0.56 20.26
CA TYR A 507 -20.84 0.12 21.29
C TYR A 507 -20.90 1.64 21.15
N HIS A 508 -20.67 2.35 22.28
CA HIS A 508 -20.54 3.81 22.26
C HIS A 508 -19.24 4.22 21.57
N LYS A 509 -19.29 5.22 20.68
CA LYS A 509 -18.13 5.65 19.86
C LYS A 509 -16.89 6.01 20.69
N ASN A 510 -17.10 6.59 21.88
CA ASN A 510 -15.98 6.95 22.76
C ASN A 510 -15.12 5.74 23.17
N ARG A 511 -15.65 4.52 23.10
CA ARG A 511 -14.87 3.30 23.36
C ARG A 511 -13.65 3.15 22.45
N LYS A 512 -13.70 3.71 21.23
CA LYS A 512 -12.56 3.68 20.29
C LYS A 512 -11.32 4.38 20.84
N TYR A 513 -11.51 5.42 21.65
CA TYR A 513 -10.43 6.31 22.11
C TYR A 513 -9.80 5.87 23.44
N VAL A 514 -10.31 4.80 24.05
CA VAL A 514 -9.75 4.26 25.30
C VAL A 514 -8.48 3.48 24.98
N ALA A 515 -7.33 3.98 25.47
CA ALA A 515 -6.07 3.26 25.41
C ALA A 515 -6.04 2.15 26.48
N ASN A 516 -6.17 0.90 26.08
CA ASN A 516 -6.15 -0.26 26.94
C ASN A 516 -5.56 -1.49 26.25
N GLU A 517 -5.33 -2.55 27.03
CA GLU A 517 -4.75 -3.79 26.55
C GLU A 517 -5.59 -4.46 25.44
N GLU A 518 -6.93 -4.46 25.55
CA GLU A 518 -7.82 -5.02 24.52
C GLU A 518 -7.52 -4.41 23.14
N LYS A 519 -7.36 -3.08 23.06
CA LYS A 519 -7.04 -2.38 21.81
C LYS A 519 -5.65 -2.73 21.28
N ALA A 520 -4.70 -2.85 22.18
CA ALA A 520 -3.33 -3.24 21.81
C ALA A 520 -3.29 -4.67 21.24
N VAL A 521 -4.02 -5.61 21.85
CA VAL A 521 -4.17 -6.99 21.34
C VAL A 521 -4.80 -6.98 19.95
N MET A 522 -5.88 -6.21 19.74
CA MET A 522 -6.55 -6.08 18.44
C MET A 522 -5.61 -5.52 17.36
N ALA A 523 -4.86 -4.46 17.67
CA ALA A 523 -3.91 -3.86 16.76
C ALA A 523 -2.76 -4.83 16.42
N ALA A 524 -2.14 -5.46 17.39
CA ALA A 524 -1.10 -6.46 17.18
C ALA A 524 -1.59 -7.66 16.35
N ALA A 525 -2.83 -8.11 16.57
CA ALA A 525 -3.43 -9.17 15.77
C ALA A 525 -3.60 -8.77 14.29
N CYS A 526 -3.99 -7.52 14.00
CA CYS A 526 -4.05 -7.01 12.64
C CYS A 526 -2.67 -7.04 11.96
N SER A 527 -1.62 -6.53 12.60
CA SER A 527 -0.25 -6.55 12.07
C SER A 527 0.24 -7.97 11.78
N ARG A 528 0.04 -8.89 12.73
CA ARG A 528 0.41 -10.31 12.57
C ARG A 528 -0.32 -10.94 11.40
N PHE A 529 -1.64 -10.78 11.33
CA PHE A 529 -2.44 -11.34 10.25
C PHE A 529 -2.10 -10.75 8.88
N MET A 530 -1.88 -9.44 8.80
CA MET A 530 -1.50 -8.83 7.52
C MET A 530 -0.08 -9.18 7.07
N ASN A 531 0.86 -9.48 7.98
CA ASN A 531 2.14 -10.05 7.60
C ASN A 531 1.98 -11.48 7.03
N VAL A 532 1.10 -12.31 7.60
CA VAL A 532 0.72 -13.61 7.02
C VAL A 532 0.09 -13.42 5.64
N ALA A 533 -0.84 -12.49 5.51
CA ALA A 533 -1.52 -12.19 4.26
C ALA A 533 -0.54 -11.74 3.14
N ASN A 534 0.38 -10.84 3.47
CA ASN A 534 1.40 -10.36 2.54
C ASN A 534 2.44 -11.45 2.20
N GLY A 535 2.76 -12.33 3.13
CA GLY A 535 3.59 -13.52 2.89
C GLY A 535 2.88 -14.56 2.01
N ALA A 536 1.57 -14.67 2.11
CA ALA A 536 0.73 -15.55 1.31
C ALA A 536 0.32 -14.96 -0.05
N GLY A 537 0.41 -13.63 -0.27
CA GLY A 537 -0.04 -12.94 -1.47
C GLY A 537 -1.53 -12.63 -1.50
N LEU A 538 -2.18 -12.62 -0.33
CA LEU A 538 -3.61 -12.36 -0.17
C LEU A 538 -3.94 -10.86 -0.26
N CYS A 539 -5.12 -10.57 -0.80
CA CYS A 539 -5.66 -9.22 -0.86
C CYS A 539 -6.49 -8.88 0.38
N MET A 540 -6.19 -7.77 1.04
CA MET A 540 -6.91 -7.27 2.22
C MET A 540 -8.43 -7.17 1.97
N PHE A 541 -8.87 -6.68 0.80
CA PHE A 541 -10.29 -6.59 0.47
C PHE A 541 -11.01 -7.95 0.43
N GLY A 542 -10.30 -9.01 0.05
CA GLY A 542 -10.80 -10.38 0.18
C GLY A 542 -10.92 -10.78 1.65
N LEU A 543 -9.91 -10.48 2.46
CA LEU A 543 -9.86 -10.82 3.89
C LEU A 543 -10.95 -10.13 4.71
N PHE A 544 -11.46 -9.00 4.27
CA PHE A 544 -12.61 -8.33 4.92
C PHE A 544 -13.89 -9.15 4.94
N LEU A 545 -14.02 -10.19 4.11
CA LEU A 545 -15.13 -11.13 4.25
C LEU A 545 -15.14 -11.86 5.62
N GLY A 546 -14.05 -11.81 6.34
CA GLY A 546 -13.86 -12.38 7.67
C GLY A 546 -13.28 -13.80 7.66
N ALA A 547 -12.49 -14.11 8.68
CA ALA A 547 -11.72 -15.36 8.79
C ALA A 547 -12.59 -16.65 8.79
N ALA A 548 -13.88 -16.54 9.10
CA ALA A 548 -14.80 -17.69 9.00
C ALA A 548 -15.22 -18.01 7.55
N ARG A 549 -15.14 -17.04 6.62
CA ARG A 549 -15.54 -17.19 5.22
C ARG A 549 -14.36 -17.30 4.27
N ILE A 550 -13.21 -16.75 4.67
CA ILE A 550 -11.94 -16.82 3.92
C ILE A 550 -11.04 -17.86 4.58
N PRO A 551 -10.89 -19.05 4.01
CA PRO A 551 -10.13 -20.16 4.59
C PRO A 551 -8.61 -19.96 4.35
N SER A 552 -8.03 -18.84 4.78
CA SER A 552 -6.64 -18.47 4.52
C SER A 552 -5.64 -19.48 5.09
N PHE A 553 -5.87 -19.94 6.31
CA PHE A 553 -5.01 -20.91 6.99
C PHE A 553 -5.14 -22.32 6.37
N GLU A 554 -6.36 -22.72 6.01
CA GLU A 554 -6.63 -23.99 5.33
C GLU A 554 -6.03 -24.01 3.93
N TRP A 555 -6.09 -22.91 3.19
CA TRP A 555 -5.43 -22.81 1.88
C TRP A 555 -3.91 -22.98 2.03
N LEU A 556 -3.28 -22.37 3.04
CA LEU A 556 -1.86 -22.53 3.31
C LEU A 556 -1.53 -24.00 3.61
N ASN A 557 -2.27 -24.67 4.49
CA ASN A 557 -2.08 -26.07 4.81
C ASN A 557 -2.29 -26.99 3.58
N ALA A 558 -3.36 -26.77 2.81
CA ALA A 558 -3.66 -27.57 1.64
C ALA A 558 -2.66 -27.36 0.48
N ALA A 559 -2.12 -26.15 0.35
CA ALA A 559 -1.13 -25.84 -0.68
C ALA A 559 0.25 -26.41 -0.37
N THR A 560 0.67 -26.40 0.89
CA THR A 560 2.02 -26.77 1.32
C THR A 560 2.15 -28.20 1.84
N GLY A 561 1.08 -28.73 2.44
CA GLY A 561 1.07 -29.97 3.21
C GLY A 561 1.43 -29.77 4.67
N TRP A 562 1.55 -28.53 5.14
CA TRP A 562 1.72 -28.21 6.57
C TRP A 562 0.43 -28.50 7.33
N ARG A 563 0.56 -28.60 8.67
CA ARG A 563 -0.55 -28.84 9.59
C ARG A 563 -0.55 -27.80 10.71
N LYS A 564 -0.33 -26.53 10.32
CA LYS A 564 -0.25 -25.43 11.29
C LYS A 564 -1.63 -24.94 11.71
N SER A 565 -1.76 -24.60 12.98
CA SER A 565 -2.93 -23.94 13.53
C SER A 565 -2.99 -22.47 13.12
N PRO A 566 -4.13 -21.78 13.25
CA PRO A 566 -4.21 -20.34 13.08
C PRO A 566 -3.24 -19.57 14.00
N GLU A 567 -3.04 -20.00 15.24
CA GLU A 567 -2.11 -19.40 16.22
C GLU A 567 -0.66 -19.50 15.75
N GLU A 568 -0.25 -20.64 15.20
CA GLU A 568 1.08 -20.84 14.64
C GLU A 568 1.32 -19.92 13.43
N TYR A 569 0.32 -19.70 12.57
CA TYR A 569 0.41 -18.70 11.49
C TYR A 569 0.49 -17.27 12.03
N MET A 570 -0.24 -16.94 13.09
CA MET A 570 -0.12 -15.64 13.76
C MET A 570 1.27 -15.43 14.37
N ALA A 571 1.90 -16.49 14.89
CA ALA A 571 3.29 -16.44 15.37
C ALA A 571 4.28 -16.19 14.23
N ILE A 572 4.07 -16.78 13.04
CA ILE A 572 4.85 -16.46 11.83
C ILE A 572 4.70 -14.96 11.49
N GLY A 573 3.47 -14.43 11.52
CA GLY A 573 3.23 -13.00 11.30
C GLY A 573 3.96 -12.11 12.29
N ALA A 574 4.02 -12.49 13.56
CA ALA A 574 4.78 -11.78 14.59
C ALA A 574 6.30 -11.83 14.33
N ALA A 575 6.83 -12.98 13.89
CA ALA A 575 8.24 -13.13 13.53
C ALA A 575 8.61 -12.21 12.35
N ILE A 576 7.77 -12.14 11.31
CA ILE A 576 7.97 -11.23 10.17
C ILE A 576 7.96 -9.77 10.63
N GLN A 577 7.01 -9.39 11.50
CA GLN A 577 6.89 -8.04 12.04
C GLN A 577 8.17 -7.64 12.81
N THR A 578 8.64 -8.52 13.67
CA THR A 578 9.86 -8.31 14.47
C THR A 578 11.11 -8.20 13.57
N LEU A 579 11.19 -9.01 12.52
CA LEU A 579 12.33 -8.99 11.59
C LEU A 579 12.40 -7.66 10.83
N LYS A 580 11.27 -7.13 10.37
CA LYS A 580 11.19 -5.82 9.73
C LYS A 580 11.59 -4.68 10.69
N GLN A 581 11.16 -4.76 11.96
CA GLN A 581 11.54 -3.77 12.97
C GLN A 581 13.04 -3.81 13.27
N ARG A 582 13.62 -5.01 13.37
CA ARG A 582 15.08 -5.18 13.50
C ARG A 582 15.85 -4.62 12.30
N PHE A 583 15.29 -4.77 11.09
CA PHE A 583 15.85 -4.14 9.88
C PHE A 583 15.91 -2.62 10.05
N ASN A 584 14.83 -1.98 10.48
CA ASN A 584 14.80 -0.54 10.74
C ASN A 584 15.91 -0.11 11.72
N ILE A 585 16.01 -0.79 12.84
CA ILE A 585 17.02 -0.49 13.87
C ILE A 585 18.45 -0.69 13.34
N LYS A 586 18.69 -1.77 12.57
CA LYS A 586 19.99 -2.03 11.90
C LYS A 586 20.40 -0.87 10.99
N HIS A 587 19.42 -0.21 10.36
CA HIS A 587 19.64 0.91 9.44
C HIS A 587 19.54 2.28 10.11
N GLY A 588 19.55 2.35 11.46
CA GLY A 588 19.59 3.60 12.22
C GLY A 588 18.24 4.30 12.35
N VAL A 589 17.14 3.64 11.99
CA VAL A 589 15.79 4.21 12.17
C VAL A 589 15.37 4.01 13.62
N ASP A 590 15.11 5.12 14.31
CA ASP A 590 14.51 5.10 15.64
C ASP A 590 13.00 4.89 15.52
N PRO A 591 12.41 3.85 16.17
CA PRO A 591 10.95 3.66 16.16
C PRO A 591 10.16 4.88 16.65
N LEU A 592 10.74 5.70 17.51
CA LEU A 592 10.13 6.94 17.99
C LEU A 592 10.03 8.02 16.91
N SER A 593 10.85 7.96 15.85
CA SER A 593 10.81 8.91 14.73
C SER A 593 9.58 8.80 13.83
N PHE A 594 8.78 7.74 14.01
CA PHE A 594 7.52 7.53 13.27
C PHE A 594 6.30 8.11 13.99
N GLN A 595 6.51 9.04 14.91
CA GLN A 595 5.40 9.68 15.62
C GLN A 595 4.43 10.34 14.63
N ALA A 596 3.14 10.15 14.90
CA ALA A 596 2.09 10.89 14.21
C ALA A 596 2.18 12.39 14.59
N VAL A 597 1.99 13.26 13.60
CA VAL A 597 1.99 14.70 13.82
C VAL A 597 0.79 15.12 14.70
N ASP A 598 0.94 16.19 15.49
CA ASP A 598 -0.04 16.62 16.49
C ASP A 598 -1.44 16.82 15.91
N ARG A 599 -1.56 17.43 14.74
CA ARG A 599 -2.84 17.67 14.07
C ARG A 599 -3.66 16.39 13.86
N VAL A 600 -3.01 15.29 13.45
CA VAL A 600 -3.72 14.04 13.15
C VAL A 600 -4.07 13.23 14.39
N VAL A 601 -3.49 13.54 15.54
CA VAL A 601 -3.86 12.97 16.83
C VAL A 601 -4.83 13.86 17.62
N GLY A 602 -5.22 15.01 17.03
CA GLY A 602 -6.16 15.94 17.64
C GLY A 602 -5.55 16.87 18.65
N ARG A 603 -4.33 17.36 18.40
CA ARG A 603 -3.63 18.37 19.20
C ARG A 603 -3.35 19.61 18.34
N PRO A 604 -4.13 20.68 18.43
CA PRO A 604 -5.38 20.81 19.17
C PRO A 604 -6.52 20.00 18.53
N PRO A 605 -7.59 19.70 19.31
CA PRO A 605 -8.77 19.02 18.77
C PRO A 605 -9.53 19.93 17.79
N GLN A 606 -10.19 19.30 16.80
CA GLN A 606 -11.07 20.05 15.89
C GLN A 606 -12.22 20.70 16.66
N ASN A 607 -12.56 21.93 16.29
CA ASN A 607 -13.65 22.69 16.94
C ASN A 607 -15.03 22.43 16.29
N ARG A 608 -15.08 21.79 15.12
CA ARG A 608 -16.30 21.46 14.35
C ARG A 608 -16.18 20.16 13.59
N GLY A 609 -17.31 19.68 13.06
CA GLY A 609 -17.39 18.50 12.21
C GLY A 609 -17.44 17.18 12.99
N ALA A 610 -17.28 16.10 12.25
CA ALA A 610 -17.44 14.73 12.74
C ALA A 610 -16.43 14.34 13.82
N ASN A 611 -15.23 14.91 13.78
CA ASN A 611 -14.14 14.63 14.73
C ASN A 611 -13.99 15.74 15.79
N LYS A 612 -15.04 16.60 15.99
CA LYS A 612 -15.02 17.67 16.99
C LYS A 612 -14.64 17.14 18.37
N GLY A 613 -13.66 17.80 19.01
CA GLY A 613 -13.20 17.51 20.37
C GLY A 613 -12.45 16.19 20.52
N ARG A 614 -12.12 15.50 19.42
CA ARG A 614 -11.42 14.21 19.46
C ARG A 614 -9.91 14.40 19.63
N THR A 615 -9.38 13.71 20.64
CA THR A 615 -7.95 13.59 20.91
C THR A 615 -7.60 12.14 21.20
N MET A 616 -6.34 11.77 21.01
CA MET A 616 -5.84 10.42 21.26
C MET A 616 -4.63 10.45 22.19
N ASP A 617 -4.57 9.50 23.10
CA ASP A 617 -3.35 9.16 23.85
C ASP A 617 -2.51 8.18 23.01
N ILE A 618 -1.92 8.70 21.94
CA ILE A 618 -1.18 7.89 20.98
C ILE A 618 0.07 7.28 21.60
N GLU A 619 0.71 7.97 22.52
CA GLU A 619 1.91 7.52 23.22
C GLU A 619 1.60 6.24 24.01
N LYS A 620 0.51 6.23 24.78
CA LYS A 620 0.07 5.06 25.52
C LYS A 620 -0.36 3.93 24.59
N MET A 621 -1.16 4.24 23.54
CA MET A 621 -1.60 3.23 22.58
C MET A 621 -0.42 2.54 21.88
N ARG A 622 0.61 3.30 21.52
CA ARG A 622 1.84 2.80 20.92
C ARG A 622 2.65 1.94 21.89
N SER A 623 2.83 2.41 23.12
CA SER A 623 3.52 1.68 24.19
C SER A 623 2.83 0.34 24.49
N ASP A 624 1.50 0.33 24.58
CA ASP A 624 0.69 -0.87 24.79
C ASP A 624 0.82 -1.86 23.61
N TYR A 625 0.84 -1.34 22.35
CA TYR A 625 1.07 -2.16 21.15
C TYR A 625 2.46 -2.83 21.18
N TRP A 626 3.52 -2.09 21.48
CA TRP A 626 4.89 -2.62 21.56
C TRP A 626 5.00 -3.73 22.62
N ARG A 627 4.34 -3.55 23.76
CA ARG A 627 4.26 -4.59 24.80
C ARG A 627 3.60 -5.88 24.28
N GLN A 628 2.53 -5.76 23.48
CA GLN A 628 1.88 -6.92 22.85
C GLN A 628 2.76 -7.59 21.78
N CYS A 629 3.74 -6.88 21.22
CA CYS A 629 4.72 -7.45 20.32
C CYS A 629 5.92 -8.10 21.03
N GLY A 630 6.02 -7.99 22.37
CA GLY A 630 7.21 -8.42 23.14
C GLY A 630 8.40 -7.49 22.90
N TRP A 631 8.14 -6.21 22.66
CA TRP A 631 9.16 -5.18 22.46
C TRP A 631 9.20 -4.22 23.64
N ASP A 632 10.33 -3.54 23.83
CA ASP A 632 10.44 -2.50 24.86
C ASP A 632 9.34 -1.44 24.67
N PRO A 633 8.46 -1.22 25.65
CA PRO A 633 7.32 -0.32 25.51
C PRO A 633 7.66 1.16 25.44
N LYS A 634 8.91 1.53 25.79
CA LYS A 634 9.38 2.92 25.74
C LYS A 634 10.09 3.24 24.42
N THR A 635 10.81 2.27 23.86
CA THR A 635 11.67 2.48 22.69
C THR A 635 11.18 1.79 21.44
N GLY A 636 10.24 0.85 21.54
CA GLY A 636 9.76 0.03 20.40
C GLY A 636 10.81 -0.93 19.85
N ARG A 637 11.87 -1.21 20.60
CA ARG A 637 12.93 -2.13 20.21
C ARG A 637 12.56 -3.56 20.61
N PRO A 638 12.66 -4.54 19.68
CA PRO A 638 12.47 -5.94 20.01
C PRO A 638 13.48 -6.41 21.04
N GLU A 639 13.02 -7.14 22.08
CA GLU A 639 13.88 -7.75 23.07
C GLU A 639 14.67 -8.94 22.49
N GLY A 640 15.85 -9.22 23.08
CA GLY A 640 16.76 -10.31 22.69
C GLY A 640 17.77 -9.92 21.60
N GLU A 641 18.92 -10.63 21.62
CA GLU A 641 20.00 -10.43 20.65
C GLU A 641 19.52 -10.68 19.21
N ILE A 642 20.05 -9.90 18.28
CA ILE A 642 20.05 -10.28 16.86
C ILE A 642 20.87 -11.54 16.80
N ALA A 643 20.24 -12.71 16.57
CA ALA A 643 20.99 -13.94 16.39
C ALA A 643 22.13 -13.69 15.37
N PRO A 644 23.37 -14.06 15.66
CA PRO A 644 24.48 -13.85 14.74
C PRO A 644 24.11 -14.45 13.39
N SER A 645 24.40 -13.70 12.33
CA SER A 645 24.20 -14.16 10.96
C SER A 645 24.93 -15.49 10.78
N PRO A 646 24.33 -16.50 10.13
CA PRO A 646 25.06 -17.70 9.77
C PRO A 646 26.29 -17.32 8.92
N PRO A 647 27.39 -18.07 9.02
CA PRO A 647 28.60 -17.75 8.28
C PRO A 647 28.30 -17.64 6.79
N ARG A 648 28.87 -16.61 6.15
CA ARG A 648 28.79 -16.45 4.69
C ARG A 648 29.29 -17.74 4.04
N PRO A 649 28.59 -18.31 3.04
CA PRO A 649 29.21 -19.31 2.21
C PRO A 649 30.48 -18.70 1.59
N SER A 650 31.59 -19.41 1.69
CA SER A 650 32.87 -19.02 1.12
C SER A 650 32.73 -18.71 -0.38
N PRO A 651 33.50 -17.77 -0.93
CA PRO A 651 33.37 -17.26 -2.28
C PRO A 651 33.46 -18.33 -3.36
#